data_700242338e56dfb35d67f253ca139d22
#
_entry.id   700242338e56dfb35d67f253ca139d22
#
_cell.length_a   1.000
_cell.length_b   1.000
_cell.length_c   1.000
_cell.angle_alpha   90.00
_cell.angle_beta   90.00
_cell.angle_gamma   90.00
#
_symmetry.space_group_name_H-M   'P 1'
#
loop_
_entity.id
_entity.type
_entity.pdbx_description
1 polymer ?
#
loop_
_entity_poly.entity_id
_entity_poly.type
_entity_poly.pdbx_seq_one_letter_code
_entity_poly.pdbx_strand_id
1 'polypeptide(L)'
;MKTQVKALVVGGGAVGTSIAYHLGKRGWDTMLIERDELTSGSTWHAAGLLPLFNMSYATTHIHKYSVDFYKSLEAETGLNAGFAVVGNLRMAQTEERMDEYRLYASTAETCGVPYVFMSPDEIKAKWPLIRTEDLKGALYHHTDGYINPADVTMAMAKGARQFGVAIERKWQADGFHWTGSHWEVTCTKMVEKGGNLVPSEEQIVITAEHVVTASGNHAQRTAKMLGIKIPAIPVEHQFVVLEQDPALVAYRAEGNPEHPVIRDADAQSYVREERGGWILGVYEKEAPARFEHGVPDSFRADLFPLALERIEEQYMAMIHRVPSCEDSGLKDDFNGPICYTPDGNPLVGPAPGLRNMWLAEGFSFGITAAGGTGYYMAQMIVDGEAEIDMASLDPKRYGNWMTTEFAMRKNEECYDHVYILHHPDEERPAARPLRTAPAYDRQKARGAQFGWVNGWERPNYYGPLDAPEDFDEKSRSFRRGAWWQYAVEEARAIRQGVGLVDATAFTKHIVKGPGATAFLDWFTCNKLPRVGRINLTYALTAHGTTRTEYTIVRLSEQEYYLVSAGAWTAYDQDYLKKAIEDKEADFGRIELQDVTTQWGVFALAGPKARDVLRDVINDPDPATALSNKRFPWLSARQIELGMCPVNAIRVAYTGELGWELHHPMEMQNYLFDLLEKAGAKHGMKLV
;
A
#
# COMPACT_ATOMS: atom_id res chain seq x y z
N MET A 1 13.24 13.34 32.95
CA MET A 1 13.03 12.88 31.57
C MET A 1 14.01 13.64 30.66
N LYS A 2 14.61 12.99 29.66
CA LYS A 2 15.41 13.67 28.62
C LYS A 2 14.52 14.60 27.81
N THR A 3 15.07 15.73 27.37
CA THR A 3 14.37 16.69 26.48
C THR A 3 15.05 16.82 25.12
N GLN A 4 16.13 16.09 24.89
CA GLN A 4 16.83 16.04 23.61
C GLN A 4 17.24 14.60 23.30
N VAL A 5 16.93 14.15 22.09
CA VAL A 5 17.25 12.79 21.59
C VAL A 5 17.54 12.84 20.09
N LYS A 6 18.18 11.80 19.57
CA LYS A 6 18.38 11.66 18.12
C LYS A 6 17.11 11.18 17.42
N ALA A 7 16.39 10.25 18.04
CA ALA A 7 15.11 9.78 17.53
C ALA A 7 14.03 9.77 18.61
N LEU A 8 12.86 10.30 18.30
CA LEU A 8 11.67 10.23 19.12
C LEU A 8 10.62 9.33 18.43
N VAL A 9 10.18 8.29 19.13
CA VAL A 9 9.09 7.41 18.69
C VAL A 9 7.83 7.77 19.48
N VAL A 10 6.72 8.04 18.78
CA VAL A 10 5.43 8.41 19.36
C VAL A 10 4.45 7.26 19.20
N GLY A 11 4.12 6.61 20.33
CA GLY A 11 3.22 5.45 20.40
C GLY A 11 3.90 4.20 20.96
N GLY A 12 3.32 3.62 22.01
CA GLY A 12 3.85 2.48 22.80
C GLY A 12 3.16 1.14 22.49
N GLY A 13 2.56 0.99 21.32
CA GLY A 13 2.08 -0.30 20.81
C GLY A 13 3.21 -1.19 20.28
N ALA A 14 2.85 -2.35 19.73
CA ALA A 14 3.82 -3.32 19.20
C ALA A 14 4.76 -2.71 18.16
N VAL A 15 4.25 -1.89 17.24
CA VAL A 15 5.04 -1.25 16.18
C VAL A 15 6.03 -0.25 16.74
N GLY A 16 5.58 0.69 17.58
CA GLY A 16 6.45 1.72 18.14
C GLY A 16 7.53 1.14 19.07
N THR A 17 7.21 0.13 19.89
CA THR A 17 8.20 -0.55 20.74
C THR A 17 9.23 -1.31 19.90
N SER A 18 8.83 -1.91 18.78
CA SER A 18 9.76 -2.55 17.84
C SER A 18 10.71 -1.56 17.19
N ILE A 19 10.20 -0.41 16.73
CA ILE A 19 11.04 0.65 16.14
C ILE A 19 12.05 1.16 17.17
N ALA A 20 11.60 1.43 18.39
CA ALA A 20 12.46 1.87 19.48
C ALA A 20 13.54 0.82 19.84
N TYR A 21 13.17 -0.46 19.86
CA TYR A 21 14.09 -1.59 20.04
C TYR A 21 15.20 -1.60 18.98
N HIS A 22 14.82 -1.55 17.70
CA HIS A 22 15.78 -1.68 16.60
C HIS A 22 16.67 -0.43 16.44
N LEU A 23 16.16 0.77 16.70
CA LEU A 23 16.98 1.99 16.76
C LEU A 23 17.97 1.92 17.93
N GLY A 24 17.51 1.50 19.12
CA GLY A 24 18.38 1.30 20.28
C GLY A 24 19.44 0.24 20.03
N LYS A 25 19.09 -0.91 19.43
CA LYS A 25 20.03 -1.98 19.05
C LYS A 25 21.12 -1.49 18.08
N ARG A 26 20.83 -0.46 17.29
CA ARG A 26 21.78 0.22 16.40
C ARG A 26 22.56 1.37 17.08
N GLY A 27 22.39 1.54 18.39
CA GLY A 27 23.12 2.53 19.18
C GLY A 27 22.61 3.97 19.02
N TRP A 28 21.39 4.17 18.53
CA TRP A 28 20.81 5.50 18.41
C TRP A 28 20.23 5.97 19.75
N ASP A 29 20.52 7.21 20.15
CA ASP A 29 19.88 7.85 21.30
C ASP A 29 18.40 8.06 21.01
N THR A 30 17.59 7.14 21.53
CA THR A 30 16.16 7.01 21.21
C THR A 30 15.32 7.18 22.47
N MET A 31 14.18 7.85 22.31
CA MET A 31 13.11 7.90 23.31
C MET A 31 11.82 7.45 22.67
N LEU A 32 11.01 6.72 23.44
CA LEU A 32 9.61 6.41 23.10
C LEU A 32 8.72 7.11 24.12
N ILE A 33 7.68 7.81 23.63
CA ILE A 33 6.61 8.34 24.45
C ILE A 33 5.29 7.63 24.14
N GLU A 34 4.51 7.39 25.19
CA GLU A 34 3.19 6.79 25.12
C GLU A 34 2.21 7.63 25.95
N ARG A 35 1.03 7.92 25.37
CA ARG A 35 0.02 8.75 26.04
C ARG A 35 -0.62 8.07 27.25
N ASP A 36 -0.67 6.73 27.23
CA ASP A 36 -1.26 5.91 28.28
C ASP A 36 -0.25 4.86 28.78
N GLU A 37 -0.67 3.63 28.95
CA GLU A 37 0.19 2.48 29.22
C GLU A 37 0.63 1.84 27.90
N LEU A 38 1.77 1.14 27.91
CA LEU A 38 2.17 0.34 26.75
C LEU A 38 1.05 -0.65 26.41
N THR A 39 0.85 -0.91 25.13
CA THR A 39 -0.19 -1.81 24.58
C THR A 39 -1.63 -1.30 24.63
N SER A 40 -1.94 -0.16 25.22
CA SER A 40 -3.31 0.32 25.46
C SER A 40 -4.15 0.60 24.20
N GLY A 41 -3.52 0.68 23.00
CA GLY A 41 -4.23 0.77 21.70
C GLY A 41 -4.73 -0.60 21.24
N SER A 42 -4.76 -0.84 19.91
CA SER A 42 -5.22 -2.13 19.33
C SER A 42 -4.39 -3.34 19.76
N THR A 43 -3.19 -3.14 20.30
CA THR A 43 -2.30 -4.24 20.70
C THR A 43 -2.92 -5.16 21.74
N TRP A 44 -3.60 -4.65 22.77
CA TRP A 44 -4.09 -5.47 23.89
C TRP A 44 -5.23 -6.43 23.49
N HIS A 45 -6.05 -6.05 22.50
CA HIS A 45 -7.18 -6.85 22.06
C HIS A 45 -6.92 -7.61 20.74
N ALA A 46 -5.67 -7.66 20.27
CA ALA A 46 -5.34 -8.42 19.05
C ALA A 46 -5.35 -9.92 19.32
N ALA A 47 -5.85 -10.72 18.36
CA ALA A 47 -5.88 -12.18 18.45
C ALA A 47 -4.49 -12.85 18.40
N GLY A 48 -3.45 -12.10 18.08
CA GLY A 48 -2.05 -12.52 18.15
C GLY A 48 -1.58 -13.48 17.06
N LEU A 49 -2.31 -13.63 15.97
CA LEU A 49 -1.95 -14.52 14.87
C LEU A 49 -0.76 -13.96 14.08
N LEU A 50 0.11 -14.86 13.62
CA LEU A 50 1.35 -14.53 12.89
C LEU A 50 1.36 -15.15 11.48
N PRO A 51 0.43 -14.79 10.56
CA PRO A 51 0.39 -15.39 9.23
C PRO A 51 1.54 -14.92 8.35
N LEU A 52 2.27 -15.86 7.74
CA LEU A 52 3.29 -15.56 6.74
C LEU A 52 2.70 -15.36 5.32
N PHE A 53 1.46 -15.75 5.09
CA PHE A 53 0.80 -15.57 3.80
C PHE A 53 0.58 -14.08 3.50
N ASN A 54 1.25 -13.56 2.48
CA ASN A 54 1.01 -12.24 1.90
C ASN A 54 1.52 -12.19 0.46
N MET A 55 0.78 -11.57 -0.46
CA MET A 55 1.15 -11.45 -1.87
C MET A 55 2.18 -10.35 -2.13
N SER A 56 2.33 -9.38 -1.20
CA SER A 56 3.29 -8.28 -1.31
C SER A 56 4.69 -8.73 -0.90
N TYR A 57 5.68 -8.50 -1.77
CA TYR A 57 7.09 -8.77 -1.50
C TYR A 57 7.57 -8.10 -0.19
N ALA A 58 7.36 -6.78 -0.04
CA ALA A 58 7.81 -6.05 1.14
C ALA A 58 7.12 -6.54 2.42
N THR A 59 5.79 -6.74 2.37
CA THR A 59 5.03 -7.20 3.54
C THR A 59 5.42 -8.63 3.92
N THR A 60 5.67 -9.51 2.95
CA THR A 60 6.15 -10.88 3.23
C THR A 60 7.52 -10.87 3.93
N HIS A 61 8.44 -10.02 3.51
CA HIS A 61 9.73 -9.84 4.19
C HIS A 61 9.57 -9.31 5.62
N ILE A 62 8.69 -8.32 5.82
CA ILE A 62 8.36 -7.79 7.14
C ILE A 62 7.81 -8.89 8.05
N HIS A 63 6.83 -9.67 7.57
CA HIS A 63 6.23 -10.77 8.35
C HIS A 63 7.26 -11.85 8.67
N LYS A 64 8.05 -12.26 7.68
CA LYS A 64 9.10 -13.26 7.88
C LYS A 64 10.11 -12.82 8.93
N TYR A 65 10.62 -11.58 8.81
CA TYR A 65 11.53 -11.06 9.81
C TYR A 65 10.90 -11.05 11.21
N SER A 66 9.64 -10.61 11.33
CA SER A 66 8.95 -10.59 12.62
C SER A 66 8.88 -11.97 13.26
N VAL A 67 8.46 -12.98 12.51
CA VAL A 67 8.35 -14.36 13.00
C VAL A 67 9.71 -14.89 13.47
N ASP A 68 10.76 -14.68 12.69
CA ASP A 68 12.11 -15.12 13.04
C ASP A 68 12.65 -14.35 14.27
N PHE A 69 12.42 -13.05 14.34
CA PHE A 69 12.80 -12.20 15.45
C PHE A 69 12.10 -12.59 16.75
N TYR A 70 10.81 -12.85 16.73
CA TYR A 70 10.05 -13.22 17.92
C TYR A 70 10.50 -14.54 18.54
N LYS A 71 11.00 -15.48 17.73
CA LYS A 71 11.61 -16.73 18.21
C LYS A 71 12.88 -16.49 19.05
N SER A 72 13.65 -15.44 18.72
CA SER A 72 14.89 -15.11 19.43
C SER A 72 14.69 -14.19 20.63
N LEU A 73 13.54 -13.55 20.73
CA LEU A 73 13.32 -12.41 21.62
C LEU A 73 13.43 -12.76 23.11
N GLU A 74 12.98 -13.97 23.53
CA GLU A 74 13.13 -14.43 24.90
C GLU A 74 14.60 -14.61 25.29
N ALA A 75 15.42 -15.17 24.41
CA ALA A 75 16.85 -15.32 24.66
C ALA A 75 17.56 -13.96 24.75
N GLU A 76 17.15 -12.96 23.98
CA GLU A 76 17.74 -11.62 23.99
C GLU A 76 17.28 -10.79 25.20
N THR A 77 16.03 -10.91 25.62
CA THR A 77 15.44 -10.01 26.62
C THR A 77 15.20 -10.66 27.99
N GLY A 78 15.17 -11.99 28.04
CA GLY A 78 14.77 -12.75 29.23
C GLY A 78 13.29 -12.60 29.57
N LEU A 79 12.43 -12.26 28.59
CA LEU A 79 10.97 -12.29 28.72
C LEU A 79 10.38 -13.19 27.63
N ASN A 80 9.55 -14.17 28.08
CA ASN A 80 8.81 -15.01 27.16
C ASN A 80 7.73 -14.19 26.46
N ALA A 81 7.72 -14.25 25.14
CA ALA A 81 6.75 -13.52 24.31
C ALA A 81 5.44 -14.33 24.07
N GLY A 82 5.35 -15.52 24.62
CA GLY A 82 4.18 -16.41 24.46
C GLY A 82 4.01 -16.91 23.01
N PHE A 83 5.10 -17.12 22.28
CA PHE A 83 5.05 -17.58 20.91
C PHE A 83 4.84 -19.10 20.83
N ALA A 84 3.67 -19.52 20.35
CA ALA A 84 3.33 -20.90 20.02
C ALA A 84 3.56 -21.17 18.53
N VAL A 85 4.59 -21.95 18.21
CA VAL A 85 4.92 -22.33 16.82
C VAL A 85 4.09 -23.55 16.43
N VAL A 86 2.81 -23.34 16.13
CA VAL A 86 1.84 -24.36 15.75
C VAL A 86 1.57 -24.41 14.24
N GLY A 87 2.03 -23.39 13.52
CA GLY A 87 1.79 -23.21 12.10
C GLY A 87 0.45 -22.56 11.77
N ASN A 88 0.29 -22.18 10.49
CA ASN A 88 -0.96 -21.71 9.91
C ASN A 88 -1.39 -22.64 8.76
N LEU A 89 -2.62 -23.10 8.80
CA LEU A 89 -3.25 -23.95 7.80
C LEU A 89 -4.31 -23.12 7.04
N ARG A 90 -4.01 -22.68 5.82
CA ARG A 90 -4.97 -22.01 4.94
C ARG A 90 -5.67 -23.05 4.09
N MET A 91 -6.95 -23.26 4.35
CA MET A 91 -7.75 -24.25 3.64
C MET A 91 -8.36 -23.70 2.37
N ALA A 92 -8.59 -24.56 1.40
CA ALA A 92 -9.20 -24.28 0.13
C ALA A 92 -10.37 -25.22 -0.13
N GLN A 93 -11.56 -24.67 -0.32
CA GLN A 93 -12.76 -25.42 -0.71
C GLN A 93 -12.91 -25.49 -2.23
N THR A 94 -12.19 -24.66 -2.97
CA THR A 94 -12.25 -24.57 -4.44
C THR A 94 -10.88 -24.77 -5.11
N GLU A 95 -10.86 -25.21 -6.37
CA GLU A 95 -9.63 -25.28 -7.16
C GLU A 95 -9.07 -23.88 -7.43
N GLU A 96 -9.92 -22.88 -7.55
CA GLU A 96 -9.50 -21.51 -7.77
C GLU A 96 -8.75 -20.94 -6.56
N ARG A 97 -9.16 -21.28 -5.34
CA ARG A 97 -8.42 -20.98 -4.12
C ARG A 97 -7.05 -21.67 -4.09
N MET A 98 -6.99 -22.91 -4.59
CA MET A 98 -5.69 -23.59 -4.74
C MET A 98 -4.80 -22.92 -5.79
N ASP A 99 -5.37 -22.36 -6.85
CA ASP A 99 -4.61 -21.58 -7.85
C ASP A 99 -4.05 -20.28 -7.23
N GLU A 100 -4.81 -19.60 -6.35
CA GLU A 100 -4.29 -18.46 -5.55
C GLU A 100 -3.07 -18.89 -4.71
N TYR A 101 -3.16 -20.04 -4.01
CA TYR A 101 -2.05 -20.52 -3.19
C TYR A 101 -0.83 -20.93 -4.01
N ARG A 102 -1.02 -21.47 -5.21
CA ARG A 102 0.08 -21.75 -6.15
C ARG A 102 0.74 -20.45 -6.64
N LEU A 103 -0.03 -19.39 -6.88
CA LEU A 103 0.51 -18.08 -7.21
C LEU A 103 1.32 -17.51 -6.03
N TYR A 104 0.79 -17.57 -4.82
CA TYR A 104 1.50 -17.16 -3.60
C TYR A 104 2.82 -17.92 -3.40
N ALA A 105 2.86 -19.22 -3.75
CA ALA A 105 4.05 -20.04 -3.59
C ALA A 105 5.29 -19.42 -4.25
N SER A 106 5.14 -18.75 -5.39
CA SER A 106 6.24 -18.03 -6.05
C SER A 106 6.75 -16.83 -5.23
N THR A 107 5.86 -16.11 -4.56
CA THR A 107 6.24 -15.04 -3.62
C THR A 107 6.94 -15.62 -2.40
N ALA A 108 6.41 -16.70 -1.84
CA ALA A 108 7.01 -17.41 -0.70
C ALA A 108 8.44 -17.88 -1.00
N GLU A 109 8.67 -18.50 -2.17
CA GLU A 109 10.00 -18.93 -2.61
C GLU A 109 10.95 -17.74 -2.77
N THR A 110 10.49 -16.65 -3.40
CA THR A 110 11.29 -15.42 -3.59
C THR A 110 11.72 -14.82 -2.25
N CYS A 111 10.84 -14.85 -1.25
CA CYS A 111 11.11 -14.29 0.09
C CYS A 111 11.74 -15.31 1.06
N GLY A 112 11.93 -16.56 0.63
CA GLY A 112 12.46 -17.64 1.48
C GLY A 112 11.53 -18.03 2.63
N VAL A 113 10.21 -18.03 2.39
CA VAL A 113 9.18 -18.48 3.33
C VAL A 113 8.88 -19.95 3.09
N PRO A 114 9.11 -20.86 4.08
CA PRO A 114 8.82 -22.27 3.90
C PRO A 114 7.32 -22.54 3.94
N TYR A 115 6.85 -23.39 3.05
CA TYR A 115 5.46 -23.84 2.96
C TYR A 115 5.36 -25.28 2.48
N VAL A 116 4.22 -25.90 2.69
CA VAL A 116 3.84 -27.18 2.08
C VAL A 116 2.36 -27.16 1.67
N PHE A 117 2.04 -27.84 0.57
CA PHE A 117 0.64 -28.15 0.26
C PHE A 117 0.24 -29.45 0.95
N MET A 118 -0.98 -29.50 1.47
CA MET A 118 -1.54 -30.66 2.13
C MET A 118 -2.86 -31.08 1.48
N SER A 119 -3.04 -32.39 1.32
CA SER A 119 -4.32 -32.97 0.92
C SER A 119 -5.30 -33.02 2.12
N PRO A 120 -6.63 -33.12 1.86
CA PRO A 120 -7.62 -33.29 2.91
C PRO A 120 -7.34 -34.48 3.85
N ASP A 121 -6.86 -35.60 3.29
CA ASP A 121 -6.54 -36.80 4.07
C ASP A 121 -5.33 -36.58 5.01
N GLU A 122 -4.29 -35.88 4.54
CA GLU A 122 -3.14 -35.51 5.39
C GLU A 122 -3.54 -34.57 6.52
N ILE A 123 -4.45 -33.61 6.25
CA ILE A 123 -5.00 -32.71 7.26
C ILE A 123 -5.78 -33.53 8.31
N LYS A 124 -6.69 -34.39 7.87
CA LYS A 124 -7.53 -35.21 8.75
C LYS A 124 -6.70 -36.17 9.60
N ALA A 125 -5.68 -36.78 9.04
CA ALA A 125 -4.77 -37.67 9.77
C ALA A 125 -3.98 -36.94 10.85
N LYS A 126 -3.61 -35.67 10.61
CA LYS A 126 -2.83 -34.88 11.55
C LYS A 126 -3.68 -34.18 12.61
N TRP A 127 -4.87 -33.70 12.24
CA TRP A 127 -5.79 -32.94 13.09
C TRP A 127 -7.23 -33.49 12.95
N PRO A 128 -7.57 -34.57 13.65
CA PRO A 128 -8.82 -35.30 13.45
C PRO A 128 -10.10 -34.55 13.84
N LEU A 129 -10.00 -33.46 14.62
CA LEU A 129 -11.15 -32.61 14.95
C LEU A 129 -11.59 -31.71 13.81
N ILE A 130 -10.74 -31.50 12.79
CA ILE A 130 -11.04 -30.68 11.61
C ILE A 130 -11.87 -31.52 10.62
N ARG A 131 -12.96 -30.97 10.13
CA ARG A 131 -13.72 -31.52 9.00
C ARG A 131 -13.02 -31.15 7.68
N THR A 132 -12.85 -32.11 6.78
CA THR A 132 -12.05 -31.93 5.56
C THR A 132 -12.72 -32.39 4.26
N GLU A 133 -13.94 -32.95 4.36
CA GLU A 133 -14.63 -33.61 3.24
C GLU A 133 -15.00 -32.65 2.08
N ASP A 134 -15.11 -31.36 2.38
CA ASP A 134 -15.39 -30.28 1.42
C ASP A 134 -14.14 -29.61 0.85
N LEU A 135 -12.95 -29.97 1.34
CA LEU A 135 -11.70 -29.34 0.95
C LEU A 135 -11.12 -29.90 -0.36
N LYS A 136 -10.44 -29.05 -1.12
CA LYS A 136 -9.56 -29.42 -2.23
C LYS A 136 -8.11 -29.57 -1.79
N GLY A 137 -7.74 -28.95 -0.68
CA GLY A 137 -6.41 -28.95 -0.10
C GLY A 137 -6.18 -27.78 0.83
N ALA A 138 -4.92 -27.59 1.20
CA ALA A 138 -4.50 -26.44 2.00
C ALA A 138 -3.06 -26.06 1.72
N LEU A 139 -2.74 -24.82 2.04
CA LEU A 139 -1.37 -24.31 2.19
C LEU A 139 -1.03 -24.25 3.67
N TYR A 140 0.06 -24.89 4.07
CA TYR A 140 0.51 -24.96 5.47
C TYR A 140 1.88 -24.33 5.65
N HIS A 141 1.95 -23.31 6.52
CA HIS A 141 3.20 -22.76 7.03
C HIS A 141 3.47 -23.38 8.40
N HIS A 142 4.57 -24.10 8.54
CA HIS A 142 4.89 -24.85 9.78
C HIS A 142 5.79 -24.06 10.73
N THR A 143 6.24 -22.86 10.33
CA THR A 143 7.23 -22.06 11.08
C THR A 143 6.63 -20.87 11.81
N ASP A 144 5.36 -20.57 11.57
CA ASP A 144 4.60 -19.51 12.22
C ASP A 144 3.58 -20.07 13.23
N GLY A 145 2.61 -19.27 13.64
CA GLY A 145 1.60 -19.67 14.61
C GLY A 145 0.90 -18.47 15.22
N TYR A 146 0.94 -18.35 16.55
CA TYR A 146 0.40 -17.20 17.27
C TYR A 146 1.28 -16.81 18.46
N ILE A 147 1.09 -15.58 18.95
CA ILE A 147 1.88 -14.99 20.02
C ILE A 147 0.98 -14.18 20.94
N ASN A 148 1.39 -13.98 22.21
CA ASN A 148 0.70 -13.02 23.07
C ASN A 148 1.09 -11.59 22.70
N PRO A 149 0.13 -10.74 22.24
CA PRO A 149 0.44 -9.39 21.78
C PRO A 149 1.04 -8.47 22.84
N ALA A 150 0.55 -8.58 24.09
CA ALA A 150 1.06 -7.78 25.18
C ALA A 150 2.47 -8.23 25.59
N ASP A 151 2.71 -9.53 25.71
CA ASP A 151 3.99 -10.08 26.12
C ASP A 151 5.10 -9.79 25.11
N VAL A 152 4.85 -9.95 23.82
CA VAL A 152 5.84 -9.60 22.78
C VAL A 152 6.18 -8.12 22.80
N THR A 153 5.18 -7.25 22.99
CA THR A 153 5.39 -5.81 23.10
C THR A 153 6.22 -5.45 24.33
N MET A 154 5.93 -6.06 25.47
CA MET A 154 6.70 -5.85 26.71
C MET A 154 8.12 -6.41 26.62
N ALA A 155 8.31 -7.54 25.90
CA ALA A 155 9.64 -8.08 25.63
C ALA A 155 10.49 -7.12 24.78
N MET A 156 9.91 -6.57 23.69
CA MET A 156 10.57 -5.55 22.88
C MET A 156 10.87 -4.28 23.67
N ALA A 157 9.94 -3.80 24.51
CA ALA A 157 10.15 -2.64 25.38
C ALA A 157 11.28 -2.88 26.40
N LYS A 158 11.36 -4.09 26.96
CA LYS A 158 12.47 -4.46 27.85
C LYS A 158 13.82 -4.46 27.12
N GLY A 159 13.86 -5.07 25.92
CA GLY A 159 15.06 -5.07 25.10
C GLY A 159 15.48 -3.66 24.68
N ALA A 160 14.54 -2.80 24.32
CA ALA A 160 14.81 -1.39 24.02
C ALA A 160 15.49 -0.69 25.21
N ARG A 161 14.98 -0.88 26.43
CA ARG A 161 15.61 -0.33 27.65
C ARG A 161 17.02 -0.88 27.89
N GLN A 162 17.27 -2.16 27.59
CA GLN A 162 18.61 -2.75 27.69
C GLN A 162 19.60 -2.07 26.73
N PHE A 163 19.14 -1.57 25.60
CA PHE A 163 19.93 -0.76 24.66
C PHE A 163 19.94 0.74 24.99
N GLY A 164 19.44 1.15 26.16
CA GLY A 164 19.48 2.53 26.61
C GLY A 164 18.34 3.44 26.13
N VAL A 165 17.32 2.88 25.49
CA VAL A 165 16.14 3.64 25.07
C VAL A 165 15.34 4.09 26.30
N ALA A 166 15.01 5.38 26.38
CA ALA A 166 14.09 5.91 27.36
C ALA A 166 12.63 5.63 26.90
N ILE A 167 11.82 5.02 27.77
CA ILE A 167 10.41 4.76 27.51
C ILE A 167 9.57 5.49 28.56
N GLU A 168 8.89 6.54 28.13
CA GLU A 168 8.13 7.44 28.99
C GLU A 168 6.63 7.28 28.71
N ARG A 169 5.89 6.87 29.75
CA ARG A 169 4.42 6.68 29.68
C ARG A 169 3.70 7.91 30.23
N LYS A 170 2.42 8.04 29.87
CA LYS A 170 1.56 9.16 30.24
C LYS A 170 2.06 10.50 29.70
N TRP A 171 2.64 10.47 28.49
CA TRP A 171 3.01 11.66 27.76
C TRP A 171 2.42 11.63 26.35
N GLN A 172 1.57 12.62 26.07
CA GLN A 172 0.90 12.77 24.79
C GLN A 172 1.60 13.83 23.95
N ALA A 173 1.91 13.52 22.69
CA ALA A 173 2.32 14.53 21.72
C ALA A 173 1.13 15.38 21.29
N ASP A 174 1.26 16.70 21.38
CA ASP A 174 0.21 17.66 21.05
C ASP A 174 0.57 18.59 19.88
N GLY A 175 1.83 18.64 19.49
CA GLY A 175 2.28 19.45 18.37
C GLY A 175 3.68 19.08 17.90
N PHE A 176 3.91 19.31 16.62
CA PHE A 176 5.20 19.07 15.95
C PHE A 176 5.61 20.35 15.22
N HIS A 177 6.77 20.86 15.50
CA HIS A 177 7.32 22.05 14.87
C HIS A 177 8.71 21.75 14.29
N TRP A 178 8.89 21.94 12.97
CA TRP A 178 10.17 21.80 12.31
C TRP A 178 10.92 23.13 12.31
N THR A 179 12.10 23.17 12.93
CA THR A 179 12.92 24.40 13.07
C THR A 179 13.80 24.71 11.86
N GLY A 180 13.81 23.82 10.88
CA GLY A 180 14.77 23.85 9.77
C GLY A 180 15.92 22.86 9.92
N SER A 181 16.17 22.35 11.13
CA SER A 181 17.23 21.37 11.41
C SER A 181 16.81 20.20 12.29
N HIS A 182 15.81 20.38 13.13
CA HIS A 182 15.29 19.36 14.05
C HIS A 182 13.81 19.60 14.36
N TRP A 183 13.17 18.63 14.95
CA TRP A 183 11.79 18.70 15.43
C TRP A 183 11.75 19.14 16.88
N GLU A 184 10.84 20.04 17.21
CA GLU A 184 10.36 20.34 18.55
C GLU A 184 8.98 19.74 18.72
N VAL A 185 8.86 18.77 19.63
CA VAL A 185 7.61 18.06 19.89
C VAL A 185 7.09 18.50 21.25
N THR A 186 5.95 19.21 21.23
CA THR A 186 5.26 19.60 22.46
C THR A 186 4.52 18.40 23.02
N CYS A 187 4.75 18.09 24.27
CA CYS A 187 4.14 16.95 24.96
C CYS A 187 3.47 17.39 26.26
N THR A 188 2.25 16.91 26.49
CA THR A 188 1.49 17.13 27.72
C THR A 188 1.46 15.87 28.58
N LYS A 189 1.69 16.03 29.88
CA LYS A 189 1.54 14.95 30.84
C LYS A 189 0.07 14.57 30.99
N MET A 190 -0.22 13.28 30.87
CA MET A 190 -1.55 12.74 31.10
C MET A 190 -1.70 12.24 32.52
N VAL A 191 -2.85 12.47 33.13
CA VAL A 191 -3.17 12.04 34.49
C VAL A 191 -4.54 11.37 34.53
N GLU A 192 -4.70 10.44 35.44
CA GLU A 192 -5.99 9.77 35.66
C GLU A 192 -6.88 10.62 36.58
N LYS A 193 -8.10 10.89 36.13
CA LYS A 193 -9.10 11.61 36.90
C LYS A 193 -10.48 11.01 36.66
N GLY A 194 -11.06 10.42 37.70
CA GLY A 194 -12.39 9.79 37.60
C GLY A 194 -12.46 8.62 36.61
N GLY A 195 -11.39 7.86 36.48
CA GLY A 195 -11.27 6.74 35.52
C GLY A 195 -10.91 7.15 34.08
N ASN A 196 -10.89 8.45 33.78
CA ASN A 196 -10.51 8.98 32.48
C ASN A 196 -9.06 9.48 32.47
N LEU A 197 -8.42 9.39 31.32
CA LEU A 197 -7.11 9.96 31.07
C LEU A 197 -7.27 11.38 30.54
N VAL A 198 -6.80 12.37 31.31
CA VAL A 198 -6.95 13.79 30.97
C VAL A 198 -5.61 14.49 30.92
N PRO A 199 -5.44 15.55 30.10
CA PRO A 199 -4.23 16.34 30.10
C PRO A 199 -4.09 17.12 31.41
N SER A 200 -2.86 17.17 31.94
CA SER A 200 -2.48 18.04 33.07
C SER A 200 -1.94 19.39 32.58
N GLU A 201 -1.55 20.26 33.53
CA GLU A 201 -0.89 21.54 33.20
C GLU A 201 0.61 21.35 32.88
N GLU A 202 1.18 20.17 33.14
CA GLU A 202 2.59 19.88 32.92
C GLU A 202 2.86 19.62 31.44
N GLN A 203 3.64 20.50 30.83
CA GLN A 203 4.07 20.39 29.45
C GLN A 203 5.59 20.45 29.34
N ILE A 204 6.11 19.75 28.35
CA ILE A 204 7.54 19.77 27.97
C ILE A 204 7.66 19.85 26.45
N VAL A 205 8.83 20.29 26.01
CA VAL A 205 9.23 20.21 24.60
C VAL A 205 10.37 19.22 24.48
N ILE A 206 10.23 18.24 23.61
CA ILE A 206 11.28 17.28 23.26
C ILE A 206 11.86 17.66 21.91
N THR A 207 13.17 17.85 21.85
CA THR A 207 13.91 18.12 20.64
C THR A 207 14.43 16.80 20.06
N ALA A 208 14.17 16.53 18.78
CA ALA A 208 14.60 15.31 18.10
C ALA A 208 15.09 15.59 16.67
N GLU A 209 16.16 14.92 16.24
CA GLU A 209 16.61 14.99 14.83
C GLU A 209 15.60 14.27 13.92
N HIS A 210 15.09 13.12 14.37
CA HIS A 210 14.09 12.30 13.68
C HIS A 210 12.89 12.03 14.58
N VAL A 211 11.69 12.06 14.00
CA VAL A 211 10.46 11.66 14.70
C VAL A 211 9.78 10.55 13.92
N VAL A 212 9.35 9.50 14.62
CA VAL A 212 8.56 8.41 14.05
C VAL A 212 7.21 8.40 14.76
N THR A 213 6.12 8.44 13.99
CA THR A 213 4.78 8.24 14.53
C THR A 213 4.33 6.80 14.31
N ALA A 214 3.86 6.17 15.37
CA ALA A 214 3.27 4.83 15.41
C ALA A 214 1.99 4.90 16.26
N SER A 215 1.13 5.87 15.88
CA SER A 215 0.00 6.33 16.69
C SER A 215 -1.26 5.46 16.58
N GLY A 216 -1.24 4.43 15.72
CA GLY A 216 -2.31 3.44 15.58
C GLY A 216 -3.64 4.09 15.25
N ASN A 217 -4.67 3.85 16.09
CA ASN A 217 -6.01 4.43 15.88
C ASN A 217 -6.02 5.96 15.94
N HIS A 218 -4.99 6.60 16.50
CA HIS A 218 -4.86 8.06 16.56
C HIS A 218 -4.22 8.68 15.31
N ALA A 219 -4.04 7.94 14.21
CA ALA A 219 -3.43 8.42 12.97
C ALA A 219 -4.07 9.69 12.42
N GLN A 220 -5.40 9.86 12.55
CA GLN A 220 -6.10 11.08 12.11
C GLN A 220 -5.73 12.32 12.95
N ARG A 221 -5.50 12.15 14.25
CA ARG A 221 -4.97 13.22 15.11
C ARG A 221 -3.55 13.60 14.69
N THR A 222 -2.70 12.62 14.44
CA THR A 222 -1.34 12.81 13.94
C THR A 222 -1.34 13.54 12.60
N ALA A 223 -2.20 13.13 11.66
CA ALA A 223 -2.37 13.78 10.36
C ALA A 223 -2.69 15.27 10.50
N LYS A 224 -3.64 15.59 11.39
CA LYS A 224 -4.03 16.98 11.66
C LYS A 224 -2.89 17.82 12.25
N MET A 225 -2.12 17.28 13.20
CA MET A 225 -0.99 17.97 13.80
C MET A 225 0.15 18.22 12.83
N LEU A 226 0.40 17.27 11.90
CA LEU A 226 1.43 17.38 10.88
C LEU A 226 1.01 18.16 9.63
N GLY A 227 -0.30 18.45 9.48
CA GLY A 227 -0.85 19.10 8.29
C GLY A 227 -0.77 18.26 7.01
N ILE A 228 -0.72 16.92 7.15
CA ILE A 228 -0.68 15.95 6.04
C ILE A 228 -1.89 15.04 6.06
N LYS A 229 -2.08 14.27 4.98
CA LYS A 229 -3.09 13.22 4.93
C LYS A 229 -2.48 11.87 5.29
N ILE A 230 -3.13 11.15 6.22
CA ILE A 230 -2.80 9.78 6.58
C ILE A 230 -4.07 8.94 6.41
N PRO A 231 -4.21 8.12 5.36
CA PRO A 231 -5.44 7.39 5.06
C PRO A 231 -5.61 6.13 5.94
N ALA A 232 -5.14 6.20 7.14
CA ALA A 232 -5.24 5.14 8.14
C ALA A 232 -6.45 5.41 9.03
N ILE A 233 -7.55 4.67 8.82
CA ILE A 233 -8.83 4.82 9.53
C ILE A 233 -9.21 3.45 10.10
N PRO A 234 -9.56 3.37 11.40
CA PRO A 234 -10.00 2.12 12.01
C PRO A 234 -11.31 1.58 11.43
N VAL A 235 -11.40 0.25 11.34
CA VAL A 235 -12.60 -0.51 11.05
C VAL A 235 -12.89 -1.41 12.25
N GLU A 236 -14.14 -1.73 12.53
CA GLU A 236 -14.48 -2.72 13.55
C GLU A 236 -13.98 -4.10 13.14
N HIS A 237 -13.43 -4.83 14.11
CA HIS A 237 -13.02 -6.22 13.91
C HIS A 237 -13.43 -7.08 15.11
N GLN A 238 -14.10 -8.17 14.84
CA GLN A 238 -14.70 -9.02 15.86
C GLN A 238 -14.04 -10.40 15.95
N PHE A 239 -13.92 -10.88 17.16
CA PHE A 239 -13.68 -12.29 17.42
C PHE A 239 -14.36 -12.70 18.73
N VAL A 240 -14.66 -13.98 18.84
CA VAL A 240 -15.28 -14.57 20.04
C VAL A 240 -14.38 -15.67 20.59
N VAL A 241 -14.44 -15.85 21.91
CA VAL A 241 -13.76 -16.92 22.63
C VAL A 241 -14.83 -17.87 23.17
N LEU A 242 -14.73 -19.14 22.81
CA LEU A 242 -15.64 -20.16 23.30
C LEU A 242 -15.20 -20.75 24.66
N GLU A 243 -16.13 -21.28 25.39
CA GLU A 243 -15.86 -22.12 26.57
C GLU A 243 -15.08 -23.38 26.17
N GLN A 244 -14.72 -24.20 27.13
CA GLN A 244 -13.98 -25.43 26.89
C GLN A 244 -14.78 -26.38 25.98
N ASP A 245 -14.09 -26.92 24.98
CA ASP A 245 -14.57 -28.03 24.15
C ASP A 245 -14.08 -29.36 24.76
N PRO A 246 -14.97 -30.21 25.28
CA PRO A 246 -14.57 -31.47 25.90
C PRO A 246 -13.77 -32.41 24.98
N ALA A 247 -14.06 -32.40 23.68
CA ALA A 247 -13.33 -33.21 22.70
C ALA A 247 -11.89 -32.70 22.49
N LEU A 248 -11.71 -31.36 22.42
CA LEU A 248 -10.40 -30.75 22.38
C LEU A 248 -9.58 -31.02 23.64
N VAL A 249 -10.21 -30.91 24.83
CA VAL A 249 -9.56 -31.21 26.11
C VAL A 249 -9.12 -32.68 26.17
N ALA A 250 -9.97 -33.62 25.74
CA ALA A 250 -9.62 -35.02 25.65
C ALA A 250 -8.49 -35.30 24.66
N TYR A 251 -8.57 -34.73 23.46
CA TYR A 251 -7.55 -34.82 22.43
C TYR A 251 -6.16 -34.34 22.93
N ARG A 252 -6.12 -33.23 23.64
CA ARG A 252 -4.87 -32.68 24.21
C ARG A 252 -4.35 -33.50 25.38
N ALA A 253 -5.25 -34.08 26.20
CA ALA A 253 -4.88 -34.95 27.32
C ALA A 253 -4.21 -36.26 26.89
N GLU A 254 -4.45 -36.73 25.67
CA GLU A 254 -3.78 -37.88 25.06
C GLU A 254 -2.36 -37.55 24.59
N GLY A 255 -1.91 -36.30 24.72
CA GLY A 255 -0.57 -35.86 24.28
C GLY A 255 -0.49 -35.47 22.79
N ASN A 256 -1.63 -35.35 22.13
CA ASN A 256 -1.68 -34.93 20.73
C ASN A 256 -1.19 -33.47 20.56
N PRO A 257 -0.62 -33.09 19.38
CA PRO A 257 -0.13 -31.76 19.13
C PRO A 257 -1.29 -30.75 19.09
N GLU A 258 -0.97 -29.50 19.39
CA GLU A 258 -1.89 -28.39 19.22
C GLU A 258 -2.28 -28.23 17.75
N HIS A 259 -3.54 -27.85 17.50
CA HIS A 259 -4.00 -27.53 16.16
C HIS A 259 -3.27 -26.28 15.63
N PRO A 260 -2.99 -26.20 14.32
CA PRO A 260 -2.46 -24.99 13.72
C PRO A 260 -3.51 -23.87 13.85
N VAL A 261 -3.09 -22.64 13.61
CA VAL A 261 -4.05 -21.58 13.31
C VAL A 261 -4.76 -21.97 12.01
N ILE A 262 -6.05 -22.25 12.10
CA ILE A 262 -6.89 -22.61 10.96
C ILE A 262 -7.35 -21.32 10.29
N ARG A 263 -7.16 -21.21 8.98
CA ARG A 263 -7.67 -20.13 8.14
C ARG A 263 -8.60 -20.71 7.09
N ASP A 264 -9.90 -20.63 7.36
CA ASP A 264 -10.93 -21.03 6.40
C ASP A 264 -11.29 -19.82 5.53
N ALA A 265 -10.48 -19.61 4.49
CA ALA A 265 -10.58 -18.41 3.68
C ALA A 265 -11.91 -18.31 2.90
N ASP A 266 -12.45 -19.45 2.45
CA ASP A 266 -13.73 -19.48 1.74
C ASP A 266 -14.92 -19.26 2.68
N ALA A 267 -14.74 -19.47 4.01
CA ALA A 267 -15.66 -19.12 5.07
C ALA A 267 -15.35 -17.77 5.75
N GLN A 268 -14.41 -17.01 5.26
CA GLN A 268 -13.99 -15.69 5.76
C GLN A 268 -13.66 -15.68 7.27
N SER A 269 -13.04 -16.75 7.77
CA SER A 269 -12.81 -16.94 9.20
C SER A 269 -11.43 -17.51 9.52
N TYR A 270 -11.03 -17.33 10.78
CA TYR A 270 -9.89 -18.02 11.37
C TYR A 270 -10.24 -18.61 12.73
N VAL A 271 -9.59 -19.71 13.06
CA VAL A 271 -9.83 -20.45 14.30
C VAL A 271 -8.51 -20.87 14.91
N ARG A 272 -8.36 -20.79 16.22
CA ARG A 272 -7.25 -21.38 16.97
C ARG A 272 -7.66 -21.88 18.35
N GLU A 273 -6.86 -22.75 18.93
CA GLU A 273 -7.06 -23.18 20.32
C GLU A 273 -6.81 -22.03 21.30
N GLU A 274 -7.64 -21.98 22.36
CA GLU A 274 -7.45 -21.07 23.48
C GLU A 274 -7.92 -21.73 24.78
N ARG A 275 -6.97 -22.13 25.64
CA ARG A 275 -7.23 -22.68 26.98
C ARG A 275 -8.26 -23.82 27.03
N GLY A 276 -8.18 -24.73 26.06
CA GLY A 276 -9.08 -25.88 25.94
C GLY A 276 -10.42 -25.58 25.24
N GLY A 277 -10.61 -24.41 24.74
CA GLY A 277 -11.66 -23.97 23.82
C GLY A 277 -11.09 -23.41 22.54
N TRP A 278 -11.88 -22.62 21.83
CA TRP A 278 -11.52 -22.06 20.53
C TRP A 278 -11.73 -20.55 20.50
N ILE A 279 -10.90 -19.85 19.74
CA ILE A 279 -11.17 -18.49 19.25
C ILE A 279 -11.67 -18.60 17.82
N LEU A 280 -12.76 -17.92 17.52
CA LEU A 280 -13.23 -17.63 16.18
C LEU A 280 -13.07 -16.15 15.90
N GLY A 281 -12.30 -15.79 14.88
CA GLY A 281 -12.29 -14.44 14.34
C GLY A 281 -12.74 -14.43 12.89
N VAL A 282 -13.27 -13.30 12.47
CA VAL A 282 -13.98 -13.16 11.19
C VAL A 282 -13.48 -11.94 10.43
N TYR A 283 -13.74 -11.93 9.12
CA TYR A 283 -13.65 -10.75 8.26
C TYR A 283 -14.99 -10.63 7.53
N GLU A 284 -15.98 -10.20 8.32
CA GLU A 284 -17.36 -10.09 7.88
C GLU A 284 -17.57 -8.89 6.96
N LYS A 285 -18.58 -8.96 6.11
CA LYS A 285 -19.00 -7.85 5.28
C LYS A 285 -19.63 -6.74 6.11
N GLU A 286 -19.59 -5.51 5.58
CA GLU A 286 -20.25 -4.33 6.16
C GLU A 286 -19.72 -3.95 7.56
N ALA A 287 -18.49 -4.35 7.89
CA ALA A 287 -17.84 -3.85 9.09
C ALA A 287 -17.58 -2.34 8.97
N PRO A 288 -18.13 -1.50 9.88
CA PRO A 288 -18.09 -0.06 9.71
C PRO A 288 -16.72 0.52 10.05
N ALA A 289 -16.30 1.51 9.29
CA ALA A 289 -15.20 2.40 9.67
C ALA A 289 -15.61 3.23 10.91
N ARG A 290 -14.63 3.51 11.76
CA ARG A 290 -14.80 4.28 13.00
C ARG A 290 -13.72 5.34 13.10
N PHE A 291 -14.07 6.44 13.78
CA PHE A 291 -13.11 7.47 14.14
C PHE A 291 -12.45 8.17 12.94
N GLU A 292 -13.18 8.35 11.86
CA GLU A 292 -12.76 9.07 10.65
C GLU A 292 -12.25 10.50 10.90
N HIS A 293 -12.65 11.09 12.03
CA HIS A 293 -12.21 12.41 12.49
C HIS A 293 -11.25 12.36 13.70
N GLY A 294 -10.89 11.17 14.13
CA GLY A 294 -10.01 10.89 15.27
C GLY A 294 -10.74 10.22 16.44
N VAL A 295 -9.99 9.45 17.20
CA VAL A 295 -10.49 8.74 18.39
C VAL A 295 -10.88 9.74 19.47
N PRO A 296 -12.11 9.65 20.06
CA PRO A 296 -12.47 10.47 21.20
C PRO A 296 -11.59 10.19 22.42
N ASP A 297 -11.25 11.21 23.20
CA ASP A 297 -10.40 11.03 24.39
C ASP A 297 -11.03 10.12 25.47
N SER A 298 -12.37 9.96 25.42
CA SER A 298 -13.12 9.03 26.29
C SER A 298 -12.96 7.56 25.89
N PHE A 299 -12.58 7.25 24.65
CA PHE A 299 -12.35 5.89 24.19
C PHE A 299 -10.94 5.45 24.57
N ARG A 300 -10.83 4.65 25.63
CA ARG A 300 -9.56 4.23 26.23
C ARG A 300 -9.56 2.76 26.55
N ALA A 301 -8.82 1.96 25.79
CA ALA A 301 -8.80 0.51 25.94
C ALA A 301 -10.22 -0.08 25.98
N ASP A 302 -11.12 0.52 25.22
CA ASP A 302 -12.52 0.13 25.11
C ASP A 302 -12.75 -0.73 23.87
N LEU A 303 -13.87 -1.45 23.88
CA LEU A 303 -14.37 -2.23 22.77
C LEU A 303 -15.76 -1.72 22.36
N PHE A 304 -16.13 -1.97 21.12
CA PHE A 304 -17.50 -1.81 20.65
C PHE A 304 -18.36 -2.99 21.12
N PRO A 305 -19.69 -2.86 21.20
CA PRO A 305 -20.58 -3.98 21.42
C PRO A 305 -20.39 -5.06 20.33
N LEU A 306 -20.50 -6.33 20.72
CA LEU A 306 -20.53 -7.43 19.76
C LEU A 306 -21.76 -7.29 18.84
N ALA A 307 -21.53 -7.39 17.53
CA ALA A 307 -22.57 -7.42 16.52
C ALA A 307 -22.68 -8.85 15.96
N LEU A 308 -23.32 -9.73 16.74
CA LEU A 308 -23.39 -11.16 16.44
C LEU A 308 -24.10 -11.44 15.12
N GLU A 309 -25.10 -10.62 14.77
CA GLU A 309 -25.84 -10.70 13.51
C GLU A 309 -24.96 -10.56 12.27
N ARG A 310 -23.83 -9.83 12.36
CA ARG A 310 -22.89 -9.69 11.25
C ARG A 310 -21.99 -10.90 11.06
N ILE A 311 -21.81 -11.73 12.10
CA ILE A 311 -20.86 -12.85 12.10
C ILE A 311 -21.52 -14.22 12.15
N GLU A 312 -22.85 -14.29 12.09
CA GLU A 312 -23.62 -15.54 12.23
C GLU A 312 -23.20 -16.58 11.16
N GLU A 313 -23.02 -16.16 9.91
CA GLU A 313 -22.60 -17.04 8.82
C GLU A 313 -21.22 -17.68 9.10
N GLN A 314 -20.25 -16.88 9.52
CA GLN A 314 -18.89 -17.33 9.82
C GLN A 314 -18.88 -18.22 11.08
N TYR A 315 -19.75 -17.92 12.06
CA TYR A 315 -19.89 -18.72 13.26
C TYR A 315 -20.44 -20.13 12.94
N MET A 316 -21.46 -20.21 12.08
CA MET A 316 -21.98 -21.50 11.60
C MET A 316 -20.97 -22.26 10.74
N ALA A 317 -20.19 -21.57 9.95
CA ALA A 317 -19.10 -22.18 9.17
C ALA A 317 -17.99 -22.74 10.07
N MET A 318 -17.68 -22.08 11.20
CA MET A 318 -16.76 -22.62 12.18
C MET A 318 -17.29 -23.92 12.81
N ILE A 319 -18.55 -23.97 13.24
CA ILE A 319 -19.19 -25.20 13.75
C ILE A 319 -19.12 -26.30 12.69
N HIS A 320 -19.37 -25.98 11.43
CA HIS A 320 -19.17 -26.93 10.35
C HIS A 320 -17.72 -27.44 10.27
N ARG A 321 -16.73 -26.55 10.41
CA ARG A 321 -15.30 -26.90 10.29
C ARG A 321 -14.75 -27.66 11.48
N VAL A 322 -15.19 -27.30 12.69
CA VAL A 322 -14.80 -27.92 13.97
C VAL A 322 -16.05 -28.34 14.73
N PRO A 323 -16.70 -29.46 14.36
CA PRO A 323 -18.01 -29.83 14.92
C PRO A 323 -18.05 -30.04 16.43
N SER A 324 -16.91 -30.34 17.04
CA SER A 324 -16.83 -30.54 18.50
C SER A 324 -17.15 -29.29 19.30
N CYS A 325 -17.08 -28.11 18.70
CA CYS A 325 -17.37 -26.84 19.38
C CYS A 325 -18.87 -26.45 19.37
N GLU A 326 -19.75 -27.23 18.72
CA GLU A 326 -21.18 -26.91 18.58
C GLU A 326 -21.88 -26.62 19.91
N ASP A 327 -21.55 -27.42 20.96
CA ASP A 327 -22.12 -27.28 22.29
C ASP A 327 -21.33 -26.32 23.20
N SER A 328 -20.27 -25.70 22.72
CA SER A 328 -19.46 -24.77 23.51
C SER A 328 -20.13 -23.41 23.63
N GLY A 329 -20.33 -22.94 24.86
CA GLY A 329 -20.88 -21.62 25.14
C GLY A 329 -19.91 -20.47 24.73
N LEU A 330 -20.45 -19.26 24.58
CA LEU A 330 -19.67 -18.04 24.42
C LEU A 330 -19.09 -17.63 25.78
N LYS A 331 -17.75 -17.51 25.86
CA LYS A 331 -17.05 -17.11 27.08
C LYS A 331 -16.73 -15.63 27.12
N ASP A 332 -16.13 -15.13 26.05
CA ASP A 332 -15.72 -13.73 25.89
C ASP A 332 -15.94 -13.27 24.45
N ASP A 333 -16.15 -11.98 24.26
CA ASP A 333 -16.26 -11.35 22.96
C ASP A 333 -15.40 -10.09 22.85
N PHE A 334 -14.91 -9.84 21.66
CA PHE A 334 -14.06 -8.70 21.33
C PHE A 334 -14.55 -8.07 20.03
N ASN A 335 -14.86 -6.78 20.06
CA ASN A 335 -15.11 -5.97 18.88
C ASN A 335 -14.32 -4.69 19.02
N GLY A 336 -13.14 -4.63 18.41
CA GLY A 336 -12.20 -3.54 18.60
C GLY A 336 -11.81 -2.83 17.31
N PRO A 337 -11.28 -1.60 17.43
CA PRO A 337 -10.79 -0.87 16.27
C PRO A 337 -9.47 -1.46 15.76
N ILE A 338 -9.43 -1.78 14.47
CA ILE A 338 -8.22 -2.18 13.76
C ILE A 338 -7.94 -1.20 12.62
N CYS A 339 -6.75 -0.62 12.57
CA CYS A 339 -6.45 0.47 11.65
C CYS A 339 -6.13 -0.05 10.25
N TYR A 340 -6.96 0.31 9.26
CA TYR A 340 -6.80 -0.04 7.85
C TYR A 340 -6.32 1.14 7.00
N THR A 341 -5.78 0.81 5.84
CA THR A 341 -5.46 1.71 4.74
C THR A 341 -6.22 1.27 3.48
N PRO A 342 -6.33 2.11 2.44
CA PRO A 342 -7.11 1.78 1.23
C PRO A 342 -6.67 0.53 0.46
N ASP A 343 -5.44 0.07 0.65
CA ASP A 343 -4.89 -1.15 0.04
C ASP A 343 -4.55 -2.25 1.06
N GLY A 344 -4.84 -2.02 2.36
CA GLY A 344 -4.56 -2.95 3.45
C GLY A 344 -3.09 -3.03 3.87
N ASN A 345 -2.17 -2.42 3.13
CA ASN A 345 -0.76 -2.37 3.50
C ASN A 345 -0.46 -1.19 4.43
N PRO A 346 0.42 -1.33 5.42
CA PRO A 346 0.76 -0.24 6.32
C PRO A 346 1.50 0.89 5.59
N LEU A 347 1.51 2.06 6.22
CA LEU A 347 2.28 3.22 5.79
C LEU A 347 3.62 3.18 6.53
N VAL A 348 4.69 2.79 5.86
CA VAL A 348 6.02 2.64 6.45
C VAL A 348 7.05 3.41 5.62
N GLY A 349 7.52 4.53 6.14
CA GLY A 349 8.49 5.34 5.43
C GLY A 349 8.43 6.84 5.76
N PRO A 350 9.14 7.67 4.99
CA PRO A 350 9.19 9.11 5.22
C PRO A 350 7.84 9.78 4.92
N ALA A 351 7.43 10.67 5.81
CA ALA A 351 6.17 11.42 5.68
C ALA A 351 6.21 12.36 4.46
N PRO A 352 5.10 12.44 3.69
CA PRO A 352 5.03 13.32 2.52
C PRO A 352 5.30 14.78 2.86
N GLY A 353 6.21 15.42 2.15
CA GLY A 353 6.54 16.85 2.29
C GLY A 353 7.32 17.22 3.55
N LEU A 354 7.60 16.31 4.46
CA LEU A 354 8.27 16.57 5.72
C LEU A 354 9.68 15.96 5.74
N ARG A 355 10.61 16.65 6.41
CA ARG A 355 11.98 16.15 6.59
C ARG A 355 12.12 15.45 7.93
N ASN A 356 12.81 14.31 7.93
CA ASN A 356 13.09 13.53 9.16
C ASN A 356 11.84 13.17 9.99
N MET A 357 10.67 13.19 9.36
CA MET A 357 9.42 12.70 9.91
C MET A 357 9.08 11.37 9.24
N TRP A 358 8.74 10.37 10.02
CA TRP A 358 8.52 9.00 9.57
C TRP A 358 7.15 8.51 10.03
N LEU A 359 6.46 7.81 9.16
CA LEU A 359 5.16 7.20 9.45
C LEU A 359 5.30 5.68 9.59
N ALA A 360 4.69 5.15 10.63
CA ALA A 360 4.46 3.73 10.84
C ALA A 360 3.00 3.55 11.29
N GLU A 361 2.07 3.66 10.33
CA GLU A 361 0.63 3.79 10.59
C GLU A 361 -0.19 2.79 9.76
N GLY A 362 -1.43 2.51 10.17
CA GLY A 362 -2.38 1.73 9.35
C GLY A 362 -2.09 0.23 9.30
N PHE A 363 -1.79 -0.38 10.44
CA PHE A 363 -1.44 -1.80 10.52
C PHE A 363 -2.67 -2.68 10.76
N SER A 364 -3.18 -3.32 9.73
CA SER A 364 -4.23 -4.34 9.84
C SER A 364 -3.73 -5.65 10.47
N PHE A 365 -2.48 -6.05 10.18
CA PHE A 365 -1.79 -7.21 10.77
C PHE A 365 -0.64 -6.75 11.69
N GLY A 366 -0.97 -5.85 12.63
CA GLY A 366 0.03 -5.11 13.40
C GLY A 366 1.03 -5.98 14.17
N ILE A 367 0.59 -7.05 14.80
CA ILE A 367 1.47 -7.93 15.56
C ILE A 367 2.44 -8.68 14.64
N THR A 368 1.93 -9.19 13.51
CA THR A 368 2.76 -9.89 12.52
C THR A 368 3.77 -8.95 11.86
N ALA A 369 3.39 -7.70 11.64
CA ALA A 369 4.24 -6.74 10.93
C ALA A 369 5.22 -5.99 11.87
N ALA A 370 4.97 -5.92 13.18
CA ALA A 370 5.69 -5.02 14.07
C ALA A 370 7.21 -5.27 14.11
N GLY A 371 7.66 -6.50 14.21
CA GLY A 371 9.08 -6.85 14.26
C GLY A 371 9.84 -6.35 13.05
N GLY A 372 9.40 -6.74 11.85
CA GLY A 372 10.03 -6.36 10.60
C GLY A 372 9.89 -4.87 10.28
N THR A 373 8.76 -4.25 10.64
CA THR A 373 8.62 -2.79 10.50
C THR A 373 9.68 -2.06 11.31
N GLY A 374 9.94 -2.47 12.55
CA GLY A 374 11.00 -1.87 13.37
C GLY A 374 12.37 -2.01 12.74
N TYR A 375 12.67 -3.18 12.19
CA TYR A 375 13.95 -3.48 11.56
C TYR A 375 14.20 -2.64 10.30
N TYR A 376 13.26 -2.68 9.34
CA TYR A 376 13.43 -1.94 8.09
C TYR A 376 13.29 -0.42 8.26
N MET A 377 12.45 0.05 9.19
CA MET A 377 12.38 1.47 9.54
C MET A 377 13.72 1.96 10.13
N ALA A 378 14.33 1.17 11.00
CA ALA A 378 15.63 1.52 11.55
C ALA A 378 16.73 1.57 10.47
N GLN A 379 16.70 0.69 9.46
CA GLN A 379 17.61 0.78 8.31
C GLN A 379 17.36 2.08 7.52
N MET A 380 16.12 2.39 7.16
CA MET A 380 15.81 3.62 6.41
C MET A 380 16.25 4.88 7.15
N ILE A 381 16.10 4.92 8.48
CA ILE A 381 16.50 6.09 9.29
C ILE A 381 18.02 6.19 9.45
N VAL A 382 18.71 5.07 9.68
CA VAL A 382 20.14 5.04 10.00
C VAL A 382 21.01 5.00 8.76
N ASP A 383 20.62 4.20 7.76
CA ASP A 383 21.43 3.93 6.56
C ASP A 383 20.90 4.70 5.33
N GLY A 384 19.72 5.34 5.44
CA GLY A 384 19.06 6.10 4.36
C GLY A 384 18.11 5.28 3.50
N GLU A 385 18.26 3.96 3.44
CA GLU A 385 17.35 3.02 2.74
C GLU A 385 17.33 1.65 3.41
N ALA A 386 16.28 0.89 3.15
CA ALA A 386 16.19 -0.51 3.57
C ALA A 386 16.89 -1.43 2.56
N GLU A 387 17.33 -2.60 3.01
CA GLU A 387 17.95 -3.64 2.15
C GLU A 387 16.96 -4.29 1.17
N ILE A 388 15.65 -4.04 1.33
CA ILE A 388 14.59 -4.49 0.43
C ILE A 388 13.84 -3.30 -0.16
N ASP A 389 13.14 -3.52 -1.26
CA ASP A 389 12.24 -2.50 -1.82
C ASP A 389 11.01 -2.30 -0.93
N MET A 390 10.91 -1.10 -0.34
CA MET A 390 9.81 -0.67 0.54
C MET A 390 8.80 0.25 -0.17
N ALA A 391 8.93 0.47 -1.48
CA ALA A 391 8.11 1.44 -2.22
C ALA A 391 6.60 1.15 -2.14
N SER A 392 6.21 -0.13 -2.10
CA SER A 392 4.80 -0.53 -1.94
C SER A 392 4.19 -0.15 -0.58
N LEU A 393 5.02 0.18 0.41
CA LEU A 393 4.60 0.60 1.76
C LEU A 393 4.85 2.09 2.01
N ASP A 394 5.52 2.79 1.07
CA ASP A 394 5.82 4.21 1.22
C ASP A 394 4.51 5.04 1.33
N PRO A 395 4.37 5.90 2.34
CA PRO A 395 3.19 6.76 2.52
C PRO A 395 2.86 7.61 1.28
N LYS A 396 3.86 7.94 0.46
CA LYS A 396 3.71 8.74 -0.76
C LYS A 396 3.07 8.00 -1.96
N ARG A 397 2.74 6.70 -1.80
CA ARG A 397 1.91 5.99 -2.80
C ARG A 397 0.49 6.56 -2.89
N TYR A 398 0.09 7.36 -1.90
CA TYR A 398 -1.14 8.14 -1.89
C TYR A 398 -0.85 9.63 -2.13
N GLY A 399 -1.72 10.28 -2.89
CA GLY A 399 -1.61 11.71 -3.21
C GLY A 399 -2.55 12.59 -2.41
N ASN A 400 -2.40 13.90 -2.56
CA ASN A 400 -3.26 14.91 -1.90
C ASN A 400 -4.72 14.88 -2.39
N TRP A 401 -5.02 14.18 -3.48
CA TRP A 401 -6.37 13.98 -4.01
C TRP A 401 -7.25 13.14 -3.09
N MET A 402 -6.65 12.31 -2.23
CA MET A 402 -7.38 11.41 -1.35
C MET A 402 -8.11 12.18 -0.24
N THR A 403 -9.40 11.93 -0.12
CA THR A 403 -10.26 12.47 0.95
C THR A 403 -10.44 11.46 2.07
N THR A 404 -10.90 11.92 3.24
CA THR A 404 -11.27 11.02 4.36
C THR A 404 -12.37 10.04 3.95
N GLU A 405 -13.40 10.53 3.24
CA GLU A 405 -14.50 9.69 2.73
C GLU A 405 -14.01 8.60 1.78
N PHE A 406 -13.09 8.93 0.85
CA PHE A 406 -12.47 7.94 -0.03
C PHE A 406 -11.72 6.87 0.78
N ALA A 407 -10.88 7.30 1.73
CA ALA A 407 -10.10 6.39 2.56
C ALA A 407 -11.01 5.47 3.38
N MET A 408 -12.07 6.03 3.98
CA MET A 408 -13.04 5.27 4.75
C MET A 408 -13.68 4.14 3.94
N ARG A 409 -14.27 4.47 2.78
CA ARG A 409 -14.91 3.48 1.91
C ARG A 409 -13.94 2.42 1.38
N LYS A 410 -12.72 2.82 1.06
CA LYS A 410 -11.69 1.87 0.63
C LYS A 410 -11.19 0.98 1.76
N ASN A 411 -11.12 1.49 2.98
CA ASN A 411 -10.72 0.71 4.15
C ASN A 411 -11.79 -0.34 4.50
N GLU A 412 -13.08 0.00 4.43
CA GLU A 412 -14.20 -0.93 4.59
C GLU A 412 -14.15 -2.03 3.51
N GLU A 413 -14.05 -1.65 2.23
CA GLU A 413 -13.89 -2.60 1.13
C GLU A 413 -12.66 -3.50 1.32
N CYS A 414 -11.54 -2.93 1.75
CA CYS A 414 -10.31 -3.70 1.97
C CYS A 414 -10.46 -4.71 3.11
N TYR A 415 -11.18 -4.37 4.17
CA TYR A 415 -11.51 -5.28 5.26
C TYR A 415 -12.41 -6.43 4.78
N ASP A 416 -13.48 -6.12 4.07
CA ASP A 416 -14.39 -7.13 3.51
C ASP A 416 -13.68 -8.13 2.58
N HIS A 417 -12.59 -7.69 1.94
CA HIS A 417 -11.86 -8.47 0.93
C HIS A 417 -10.67 -9.27 1.46
N VAL A 418 -10.40 -9.28 2.77
CA VAL A 418 -9.21 -9.98 3.34
C VAL A 418 -9.15 -11.45 2.96
N TYR A 419 -10.29 -12.12 2.85
CA TYR A 419 -10.39 -13.54 2.49
C TYR A 419 -11.03 -13.81 1.12
N ILE A 420 -11.49 -12.78 0.41
CA ILE A 420 -11.98 -12.97 -0.96
C ILE A 420 -10.79 -13.32 -1.87
N LEU A 421 -11.04 -14.08 -2.93
CA LEU A 421 -10.04 -14.41 -3.94
C LEU A 421 -9.43 -13.14 -4.55
N HIS A 422 -8.12 -13.00 -4.45
CA HIS A 422 -7.37 -11.87 -4.98
C HIS A 422 -6.86 -12.20 -6.40
N HIS A 423 -7.72 -12.02 -7.39
CA HIS A 423 -7.31 -12.21 -8.77
C HIS A 423 -6.28 -11.18 -9.21
N PRO A 424 -5.31 -11.54 -10.08
CA PRO A 424 -4.25 -10.63 -10.50
C PRO A 424 -4.72 -9.31 -11.11
N ASP A 425 -5.91 -9.35 -11.76
CA ASP A 425 -6.51 -8.21 -12.47
C ASP A 425 -7.70 -7.62 -11.71
N GLU A 426 -7.76 -7.82 -10.40
CA GLU A 426 -8.87 -7.32 -9.57
C GLU A 426 -8.89 -5.80 -9.53
N GLU A 427 -10.03 -5.23 -9.88
CA GLU A 427 -10.34 -3.82 -9.70
C GLU A 427 -11.49 -3.67 -8.71
N ARG A 428 -11.24 -2.99 -7.58
CA ARG A 428 -12.20 -2.84 -6.49
C ARG A 428 -13.08 -1.61 -6.69
N PRO A 429 -14.43 -1.71 -6.63
CA PRO A 429 -15.34 -0.66 -7.05
C PRO A 429 -15.56 0.47 -6.04
N ALA A 430 -15.32 0.28 -4.73
CA ALA A 430 -15.65 1.30 -3.74
C ALA A 430 -14.97 2.63 -4.03
N ALA A 431 -15.73 3.73 -3.83
CA ALA A 431 -15.30 5.11 -4.06
C ALA A 431 -14.80 5.41 -5.49
N ARG A 432 -15.27 4.68 -6.49
CA ARG A 432 -14.99 4.90 -7.93
C ARG A 432 -16.26 5.27 -8.70
N PRO A 433 -16.15 6.04 -9.82
CA PRO A 433 -14.95 6.75 -10.27
C PRO A 433 -14.63 7.96 -9.40
N LEU A 434 -13.34 8.34 -9.25
CA LEU A 434 -12.93 9.52 -8.48
C LEU A 434 -12.25 10.58 -9.36
N ARG A 435 -11.16 10.21 -10.04
CA ARG A 435 -10.43 11.09 -10.96
C ARG A 435 -10.62 10.60 -12.37
N THR A 436 -11.27 11.39 -13.20
CA THR A 436 -11.55 11.06 -14.60
C THR A 436 -10.89 12.08 -15.52
N ALA A 437 -10.34 11.60 -16.62
CA ALA A 437 -9.93 12.46 -17.72
C ALA A 437 -11.18 12.94 -18.51
N PRO A 438 -11.14 14.07 -19.22
CA PRO A 438 -12.31 14.55 -19.98
C PRO A 438 -12.87 13.54 -21.00
N ALA A 439 -12.02 12.67 -21.55
CA ALA A 439 -12.48 11.62 -22.49
C ALA A 439 -13.10 10.37 -21.83
N TYR A 440 -13.19 10.32 -20.50
CA TYR A 440 -13.71 9.17 -19.76
C TYR A 440 -15.07 8.66 -20.28
N ASP A 441 -16.07 9.55 -20.36
CA ASP A 441 -17.40 9.14 -20.82
C ASP A 441 -17.41 8.68 -22.29
N ARG A 442 -16.56 9.28 -23.14
CA ARG A 442 -16.40 8.86 -24.54
C ARG A 442 -15.82 7.46 -24.65
N GLN A 443 -14.83 7.17 -23.81
CA GLN A 443 -14.19 5.85 -23.76
C GLN A 443 -15.15 4.80 -23.19
N LYS A 444 -15.86 5.14 -22.11
CA LYS A 444 -16.91 4.28 -21.53
C LYS A 444 -17.97 3.90 -22.55
N ALA A 445 -18.47 4.87 -23.34
CA ALA A 445 -19.43 4.64 -24.40
C ALA A 445 -18.90 3.76 -25.55
N ARG A 446 -17.59 3.48 -25.58
CA ARG A 446 -16.93 2.60 -26.56
C ARG A 446 -16.47 1.27 -25.96
N GLY A 447 -16.97 0.93 -24.78
CA GLY A 447 -16.72 -0.34 -24.12
C GLY A 447 -15.42 -0.38 -23.28
N ALA A 448 -14.85 0.78 -22.92
CA ALA A 448 -13.69 0.81 -22.03
C ALA A 448 -13.99 0.15 -20.67
N GLN A 449 -13.16 -0.81 -20.30
CA GLN A 449 -13.10 -1.38 -18.96
C GLN A 449 -11.97 -0.69 -18.22
N PHE A 450 -12.31 -0.04 -17.10
CA PHE A 450 -11.38 0.86 -16.43
C PHE A 450 -10.64 0.18 -15.29
N GLY A 451 -9.31 0.37 -15.25
CA GLY A 451 -8.48 0.16 -14.10
C GLY A 451 -8.19 1.45 -13.35
N TRP A 452 -7.60 1.31 -12.16
CA TRP A 452 -7.37 2.40 -11.24
C TRP A 452 -5.87 2.61 -10.97
N VAL A 453 -5.36 3.83 -11.18
CA VAL A 453 -3.96 4.20 -10.90
C VAL A 453 -3.92 5.56 -10.22
N ASN A 454 -3.46 5.59 -8.96
CA ASN A 454 -3.31 6.83 -8.19
C ASN A 454 -4.57 7.73 -8.23
N GLY A 455 -5.74 7.11 -8.08
CA GLY A 455 -7.03 7.77 -8.14
C GLY A 455 -7.59 7.97 -9.55
N TRP A 456 -6.79 7.84 -10.60
CA TRP A 456 -7.24 8.00 -11.98
C TRP A 456 -7.92 6.75 -12.53
N GLU A 457 -9.06 6.95 -13.21
CA GLU A 457 -9.64 5.95 -14.08
C GLU A 457 -8.86 5.90 -15.40
N ARG A 458 -8.42 4.72 -15.79
CA ARG A 458 -7.64 4.46 -17.00
C ARG A 458 -8.20 3.24 -17.72
N PRO A 459 -8.49 3.29 -19.04
CA PRO A 459 -8.82 2.10 -19.79
C PRO A 459 -7.74 1.04 -19.66
N ASN A 460 -8.12 -0.18 -19.25
CA ASN A 460 -7.26 -1.36 -19.26
C ASN A 460 -7.39 -2.11 -20.59
N TYR A 461 -8.60 -2.15 -21.14
CA TYR A 461 -8.94 -2.71 -22.47
C TYR A 461 -10.34 -2.25 -22.88
N TYR A 462 -10.72 -2.52 -24.14
CA TYR A 462 -12.04 -2.23 -24.67
C TYR A 462 -12.82 -3.54 -24.94
N GLY A 463 -13.84 -3.80 -24.12
CA GLY A 463 -14.73 -4.95 -24.21
C GLY A 463 -15.93 -4.74 -25.15
N PRO A 464 -16.94 -5.63 -25.11
CA PRO A 464 -18.18 -5.45 -25.87
C PRO A 464 -18.91 -4.17 -25.45
N LEU A 465 -19.56 -3.51 -26.45
CA LEU A 465 -20.31 -2.26 -26.18
C LEU A 465 -21.53 -2.47 -25.26
N ASP A 466 -22.04 -3.68 -25.21
CA ASP A 466 -23.20 -4.11 -24.41
C ASP A 466 -22.80 -4.95 -23.20
N ALA A 467 -21.51 -4.89 -22.80
CA ALA A 467 -21.03 -5.58 -21.62
C ALA A 467 -21.79 -5.10 -20.38
N PRO A 468 -22.25 -6.01 -19.51
CA PRO A 468 -22.80 -5.61 -18.21
C PRO A 468 -21.73 -4.93 -17.34
N GLU A 469 -22.15 -4.12 -16.36
CA GLU A 469 -21.20 -3.41 -15.47
C GLU A 469 -20.24 -4.36 -14.73
N ASP A 470 -20.67 -5.58 -14.44
CA ASP A 470 -19.90 -6.63 -13.78
C ASP A 470 -19.22 -7.61 -14.75
N PHE A 471 -19.09 -7.24 -16.04
CA PHE A 471 -18.50 -8.10 -17.07
C PHE A 471 -17.14 -8.64 -16.70
N ASP A 472 -16.28 -7.77 -16.17
CA ASP A 472 -14.91 -8.12 -15.78
C ASP A 472 -14.90 -8.93 -14.48
N GLU A 473 -15.75 -8.60 -13.50
CA GLU A 473 -15.82 -9.32 -12.22
C GLU A 473 -16.18 -10.79 -12.36
N LYS A 474 -17.19 -11.09 -13.19
CA LYS A 474 -17.65 -12.46 -13.43
C LYS A 474 -16.65 -13.33 -14.20
N SER A 475 -15.68 -12.70 -14.85
CA SER A 475 -14.72 -13.38 -15.71
C SER A 475 -13.30 -13.40 -15.15
N ARG A 476 -13.09 -12.90 -13.94
CA ARG A 476 -11.78 -12.91 -13.27
C ARG A 476 -11.26 -14.33 -13.10
N SER A 477 -9.97 -14.51 -13.26
CA SER A 477 -9.32 -15.83 -13.19
C SER A 477 -7.83 -15.68 -12.91
N PHE A 478 -7.25 -16.63 -12.17
CA PHE A 478 -5.78 -16.77 -12.02
C PHE A 478 -5.07 -17.18 -13.32
N ARG A 479 -5.81 -17.45 -14.40
CA ARG A 479 -5.29 -17.86 -15.71
C ARG A 479 -5.49 -16.77 -16.76
N ARG A 480 -6.64 -16.77 -17.43
CA ARG A 480 -6.99 -15.80 -18.47
C ARG A 480 -8.45 -15.41 -18.30
N GLY A 481 -8.69 -14.18 -17.90
CA GLY A 481 -10.01 -13.58 -17.81
C GLY A 481 -10.57 -13.21 -19.18
N ALA A 482 -11.77 -12.65 -19.22
CA ALA A 482 -12.43 -12.20 -20.44
C ALA A 482 -11.64 -11.13 -21.20
N TRP A 483 -10.84 -10.32 -20.49
CA TRP A 483 -9.97 -9.28 -21.04
C TRP A 483 -8.97 -9.80 -22.09
N TRP A 484 -8.54 -11.06 -21.97
CA TRP A 484 -7.45 -11.61 -22.78
C TRP A 484 -7.67 -11.52 -24.29
N GLN A 485 -8.87 -11.89 -24.78
CA GLN A 485 -9.16 -11.86 -26.20
C GLN A 485 -9.15 -10.43 -26.76
N TYR A 486 -9.64 -9.46 -25.98
CA TYR A 486 -9.69 -8.05 -26.38
C TYR A 486 -8.30 -7.44 -26.39
N ALA A 487 -7.51 -7.64 -25.35
CA ALA A 487 -6.12 -7.18 -25.28
C ALA A 487 -5.25 -7.77 -26.41
N VAL A 488 -5.49 -9.03 -26.82
CA VAL A 488 -4.81 -9.63 -27.97
C VAL A 488 -5.17 -8.92 -29.27
N GLU A 489 -6.43 -8.57 -29.47
CA GLU A 489 -6.88 -7.82 -30.66
C GLU A 489 -6.32 -6.41 -30.69
N GLU A 490 -6.27 -5.74 -29.56
CA GLU A 490 -5.67 -4.41 -29.40
C GLU A 490 -4.17 -4.44 -29.69
N ALA A 491 -3.44 -5.40 -29.14
CA ALA A 491 -2.02 -5.59 -29.43
C ALA A 491 -1.77 -5.84 -30.93
N ARG A 492 -2.62 -6.63 -31.59
CA ARG A 492 -2.55 -6.83 -33.05
C ARG A 492 -2.84 -5.54 -33.83
N ALA A 493 -3.80 -4.74 -33.35
CA ALA A 493 -4.13 -3.45 -34.00
C ALA A 493 -2.95 -2.49 -33.96
N ILE A 494 -2.26 -2.34 -32.84
CA ILE A 494 -1.02 -1.55 -32.75
C ILE A 494 0.06 -2.13 -33.66
N ARG A 495 0.28 -3.43 -33.63
CA ARG A 495 1.35 -4.10 -34.37
C ARG A 495 1.19 -4.01 -35.88
N GLN A 496 -0.04 -4.10 -36.39
CA GLN A 496 -0.33 -4.22 -37.82
C GLN A 496 -0.97 -2.95 -38.43
N GLY A 497 -1.50 -2.08 -37.60
CA GLY A 497 -2.26 -0.90 -37.99
C GLY A 497 -1.91 0.33 -37.18
N VAL A 498 -2.85 0.76 -36.33
CA VAL A 498 -2.66 1.89 -35.41
C VAL A 498 -3.63 1.76 -34.24
N GLY A 499 -3.14 2.06 -33.03
CA GLY A 499 -3.91 2.13 -31.80
C GLY A 499 -3.79 3.51 -31.14
N LEU A 500 -4.86 3.92 -30.45
CA LEU A 500 -4.92 5.11 -29.60
C LEU A 500 -5.09 4.69 -28.15
N VAL A 501 -4.11 5.06 -27.32
CA VAL A 501 -4.06 4.73 -25.89
C VAL A 501 -4.21 6.01 -25.08
N ASP A 502 -5.03 5.99 -24.03
CA ASP A 502 -5.07 7.07 -23.04
C ASP A 502 -3.98 6.87 -21.98
N ALA A 503 -2.97 7.72 -22.01
CA ALA A 503 -1.88 7.76 -21.06
C ALA A 503 -1.93 9.01 -20.13
N THR A 504 -3.10 9.63 -20.00
CA THR A 504 -3.31 10.87 -19.24
C THR A 504 -2.89 10.76 -17.79
N ALA A 505 -2.95 9.58 -17.20
CA ALA A 505 -2.55 9.33 -15.81
C ALA A 505 -1.03 9.43 -15.56
N PHE A 506 -0.19 9.57 -16.56
CA PHE A 506 1.24 9.78 -16.34
C PHE A 506 1.51 11.03 -15.50
N THR A 507 2.49 10.93 -14.61
CA THR A 507 3.01 12.06 -13.85
C THR A 507 3.80 13.00 -14.76
N LYS A 508 3.59 14.31 -14.61
CA LYS A 508 4.23 15.32 -15.46
C LYS A 508 4.73 16.48 -14.62
N HIS A 509 6.03 16.76 -14.70
CA HIS A 509 6.66 17.88 -14.01
C HIS A 509 7.40 18.81 -14.99
N ILE A 510 7.41 20.09 -14.69
CA ILE A 510 8.33 21.06 -15.31
C ILE A 510 9.39 21.43 -14.28
N VAL A 511 10.66 21.34 -14.71
CA VAL A 511 11.82 21.81 -13.96
C VAL A 511 12.48 22.91 -14.79
N LYS A 512 12.53 24.14 -14.26
CA LYS A 512 13.04 25.29 -14.98
C LYS A 512 13.82 26.27 -14.11
N GLY A 513 14.62 27.08 -14.73
CA GLY A 513 15.43 28.15 -14.11
C GLY A 513 16.92 28.01 -14.35
N PRO A 514 17.71 29.00 -13.91
CA PRO A 514 19.16 29.03 -14.16
C PRO A 514 19.90 27.79 -13.67
N GLY A 515 19.45 27.19 -12.55
CA GLY A 515 20.04 25.98 -11.97
C GLY A 515 19.56 24.68 -12.57
N ALA A 516 18.48 24.67 -13.36
CA ALA A 516 17.78 23.44 -13.77
C ALA A 516 18.69 22.46 -14.53
N THR A 517 19.54 22.94 -15.44
CA THR A 517 20.43 22.07 -16.21
C THR A 517 21.47 21.38 -15.31
N ALA A 518 22.16 22.16 -14.46
CA ALA A 518 23.18 21.61 -13.58
C ALA A 518 22.57 20.65 -12.56
N PHE A 519 21.39 20.98 -12.02
CA PHE A 519 20.64 20.10 -11.11
C PHE A 519 20.26 18.78 -11.76
N LEU A 520 19.65 18.80 -12.93
CA LEU A 520 19.20 17.59 -13.61
C LEU A 520 20.37 16.72 -14.11
N ASP A 521 21.49 17.32 -14.48
CA ASP A 521 22.72 16.58 -14.82
C ASP A 521 23.32 15.86 -13.60
N TRP A 522 23.16 16.43 -12.40
CA TRP A 522 23.51 15.79 -11.13
C TRP A 522 22.47 14.77 -10.68
N PHE A 523 21.17 15.09 -10.83
CA PHE A 523 20.05 14.30 -10.28
C PHE A 523 19.80 13.03 -11.05
N THR A 524 20.02 13.04 -12.39
CA THR A 524 19.74 11.89 -13.27
C THR A 524 21.03 11.23 -13.76
N CYS A 525 20.98 9.92 -13.95
CA CYS A 525 22.19 9.14 -14.28
C CYS A 525 22.58 9.18 -15.77
N ASN A 526 21.68 9.56 -16.67
CA ASN A 526 21.96 9.62 -18.10
C ASN A 526 22.23 11.06 -18.55
N LYS A 527 22.99 11.18 -19.66
CA LYS A 527 23.30 12.48 -20.29
C LYS A 527 22.01 13.20 -20.65
N LEU A 528 21.93 14.49 -20.30
CA LEU A 528 20.79 15.32 -20.66
C LEU A 528 20.63 15.48 -22.18
N PRO A 529 19.38 15.52 -22.68
CA PRO A 529 19.12 15.73 -24.10
C PRO A 529 19.46 17.15 -24.55
N ARG A 530 19.66 17.33 -25.86
CA ARG A 530 19.72 18.68 -26.49
C ARG A 530 18.30 19.26 -26.55
N VAL A 531 18.18 20.58 -26.71
CA VAL A 531 16.90 21.26 -26.92
C VAL A 531 16.10 20.60 -28.05
N GLY A 532 14.82 20.33 -27.82
CA GLY A 532 13.93 19.61 -28.73
C GLY A 532 14.16 18.10 -28.83
N ARG A 533 14.98 17.54 -27.92
CA ARG A 533 15.25 16.09 -27.86
C ARG A 533 14.77 15.50 -26.52
N ILE A 534 14.68 14.18 -26.47
CA ILE A 534 14.33 13.42 -25.30
C ILE A 534 15.36 12.35 -25.00
N ASN A 535 15.46 11.96 -23.73
CA ASN A 535 16.15 10.75 -23.27
C ASN A 535 15.31 10.04 -22.24
N LEU A 536 15.49 8.73 -22.13
CA LEU A 536 15.08 7.96 -20.96
C LEU A 536 16.21 8.06 -19.94
N THR A 537 15.89 8.31 -18.70
CA THR A 537 16.86 8.46 -17.60
C THR A 537 16.28 7.99 -16.26
N TYR A 538 17.16 7.80 -15.29
CA TYR A 538 16.80 7.32 -13.96
C TYR A 538 17.36 8.27 -12.90
N ALA A 539 16.63 8.42 -11.79
CA ALA A 539 17.18 8.89 -10.54
C ALA A 539 17.56 7.69 -9.69
N LEU A 540 18.70 7.77 -9.03
CA LEU A 540 19.25 6.65 -8.25
C LEU A 540 19.29 7.00 -6.77
N THR A 541 19.30 5.95 -5.92
CA THR A 541 19.63 6.07 -4.51
C THR A 541 21.13 6.26 -4.30
N ALA A 542 21.54 6.55 -3.07
CA ALA A 542 22.96 6.64 -2.70
C ALA A 542 23.73 5.35 -2.94
N HIS A 543 23.06 4.20 -2.92
CA HIS A 543 23.63 2.88 -3.19
C HIS A 543 23.61 2.48 -4.66
N GLY A 544 23.06 3.35 -5.54
CA GLY A 544 23.01 3.11 -6.99
C GLY A 544 21.84 2.26 -7.46
N THR A 545 20.87 2.01 -6.60
CA THR A 545 19.60 1.36 -6.98
C THR A 545 18.66 2.35 -7.67
N THR A 546 17.80 1.89 -8.56
CA THR A 546 16.85 2.74 -9.27
C THR A 546 15.77 3.25 -8.32
N ARG A 547 15.63 4.57 -8.23
CA ARG A 547 14.58 5.23 -7.47
C ARG A 547 13.33 5.49 -8.30
N THR A 548 13.52 6.06 -9.48
CA THR A 548 12.45 6.34 -10.43
C THR A 548 13.01 6.49 -11.84
N GLU A 549 12.15 6.31 -12.83
CA GLU A 549 12.43 6.45 -14.25
C GLU A 549 11.72 7.69 -14.81
N TYR A 550 12.42 8.46 -15.64
CA TYR A 550 11.87 9.61 -16.32
C TYR A 550 12.11 9.55 -17.84
N THR A 551 11.06 9.88 -18.60
CA THR A 551 11.26 10.45 -19.94
C THR A 551 11.52 11.94 -19.76
N ILE A 552 12.74 12.39 -20.08
CA ILE A 552 13.15 13.79 -19.95
C ILE A 552 13.19 14.46 -21.29
N VAL A 553 12.43 15.55 -21.44
CA VAL A 553 12.36 16.39 -22.63
C VAL A 553 13.02 17.73 -22.32
N ARG A 554 13.98 18.20 -23.14
CA ARG A 554 14.52 19.54 -22.99
C ARG A 554 13.76 20.50 -23.89
N LEU A 555 12.94 21.36 -23.29
CA LEU A 555 12.07 22.30 -23.99
C LEU A 555 12.88 23.56 -24.45
N SER A 556 13.76 24.05 -23.56
CA SER A 556 14.68 25.18 -23.85
C SER A 556 16.02 24.96 -23.14
N GLU A 557 16.91 25.94 -23.18
CA GLU A 557 18.21 25.83 -22.49
C GLU A 557 18.11 25.64 -21.02
N GLN A 558 17.02 26.11 -20.36
CA GLN A 558 16.83 26.10 -18.93
C GLN A 558 15.45 25.53 -18.51
N GLU A 559 14.77 24.77 -19.39
CA GLU A 559 13.45 24.23 -19.12
C GLU A 559 13.34 22.81 -19.60
N TYR A 560 12.88 21.96 -18.70
CA TYR A 560 12.74 20.51 -18.89
C TYR A 560 11.35 20.03 -18.51
N TYR A 561 10.83 19.10 -19.29
CA TYR A 561 9.57 18.42 -19.03
C TYR A 561 9.87 16.94 -18.72
N LEU A 562 9.47 16.50 -17.53
CA LEU A 562 9.71 15.15 -17.03
C LEU A 562 8.39 14.41 -17.02
N VAL A 563 8.38 13.21 -17.58
CA VAL A 563 7.22 12.29 -17.55
C VAL A 563 7.64 11.03 -16.82
N SER A 564 6.83 10.57 -15.87
CA SER A 564 7.05 9.34 -15.11
C SER A 564 5.75 8.56 -14.88
N ALA A 565 5.83 7.42 -14.20
CA ALA A 565 4.69 6.56 -13.94
C ALA A 565 3.61 7.25 -13.08
N GLY A 566 2.35 7.12 -13.47
CA GLY A 566 1.21 7.76 -12.78
C GLY A 566 1.03 7.33 -11.32
N ALA A 567 1.46 6.12 -10.98
CA ALA A 567 1.42 5.61 -9.60
C ALA A 567 2.33 6.39 -8.63
N TRP A 568 3.37 7.08 -9.14
CA TRP A 568 4.43 7.67 -8.34
C TRP A 568 4.37 9.20 -8.22
N THR A 569 3.26 9.85 -8.58
CA THR A 569 3.16 11.32 -8.63
C THR A 569 3.63 12.01 -7.34
N ALA A 570 3.09 11.61 -6.19
CA ALA A 570 3.46 12.25 -4.92
C ALA A 570 4.87 11.87 -4.47
N TYR A 571 5.30 10.65 -4.78
CA TYR A 571 6.65 10.15 -4.51
C TYR A 571 7.72 10.93 -5.29
N ASP A 572 7.52 11.07 -6.59
CA ASP A 572 8.46 11.80 -7.46
C ASP A 572 8.50 13.29 -7.12
N GLN A 573 7.34 13.89 -6.86
CA GLN A 573 7.25 15.30 -6.47
C GLN A 573 7.99 15.59 -5.17
N ASP A 574 7.82 14.75 -4.13
CA ASP A 574 8.52 14.90 -2.86
C ASP A 574 10.03 14.74 -3.01
N TYR A 575 10.45 13.76 -3.81
CA TYR A 575 11.85 13.48 -4.06
C TYR A 575 12.54 14.62 -4.82
N LEU A 576 11.94 15.10 -5.92
CA LEU A 576 12.44 16.25 -6.69
C LEU A 576 12.50 17.51 -5.82
N LYS A 577 11.42 17.80 -5.07
CA LYS A 577 11.35 18.98 -4.21
C LYS A 577 12.47 19.01 -3.17
N LYS A 578 12.65 17.90 -2.44
CA LYS A 578 13.69 17.78 -1.40
C LYS A 578 15.09 17.89 -1.99
N ALA A 579 15.33 17.25 -3.14
CA ALA A 579 16.61 17.33 -3.84
C ALA A 579 16.93 18.76 -4.34
N ILE A 580 15.92 19.48 -4.84
CA ILE A 580 16.06 20.89 -5.24
C ILE A 580 16.41 21.76 -4.04
N GLU A 581 15.65 21.63 -2.93
CA GLU A 581 15.90 22.39 -1.68
C GLU A 581 17.33 22.15 -1.15
N ASP A 582 17.84 20.93 -1.25
CA ASP A 582 19.18 20.56 -0.80
C ASP A 582 20.29 21.13 -1.71
N LYS A 583 19.98 21.42 -2.98
CA LYS A 583 20.95 21.73 -4.02
C LYS A 583 20.80 23.11 -4.64
N GLU A 584 19.76 23.86 -4.30
CA GLU A 584 19.55 25.22 -4.87
C GLU A 584 20.72 26.17 -4.58
N ALA A 585 21.34 26.05 -3.40
CA ALA A 585 22.53 26.82 -3.05
C ALA A 585 23.74 26.51 -3.95
N ASP A 586 23.86 25.26 -4.41
CA ASP A 586 24.97 24.81 -5.26
C ASP A 586 24.76 25.18 -6.75
N PHE A 587 23.52 25.09 -7.23
CA PHE A 587 23.18 25.17 -8.65
C PHE A 587 22.46 26.47 -9.05
N GLY A 588 21.93 27.22 -8.09
CA GLY A 588 21.12 28.41 -8.32
C GLY A 588 19.61 28.07 -8.39
N ARG A 589 18.79 29.11 -8.59
CA ARG A 589 17.33 29.02 -8.52
C ARG A 589 16.77 27.99 -9.50
N ILE A 590 15.89 27.11 -8.94
CA ILE A 590 15.18 26.06 -9.67
C ILE A 590 13.69 26.13 -9.28
N GLU A 591 12.84 26.09 -10.28
CA GLU A 591 11.39 26.03 -10.11
C GLU A 591 10.89 24.65 -10.53
N LEU A 592 10.12 23.99 -9.65
CA LEU A 592 9.42 22.72 -9.90
C LEU A 592 7.92 22.99 -9.98
N GLN A 593 7.28 22.53 -11.05
CA GLN A 593 5.83 22.61 -11.23
C GLN A 593 5.27 21.22 -11.50
N ASP A 594 4.27 20.79 -10.71
CA ASP A 594 3.44 19.64 -11.06
C ASP A 594 2.36 20.10 -12.06
N VAL A 595 2.45 19.55 -13.27
CA VAL A 595 1.52 19.85 -14.36
C VAL A 595 0.70 18.63 -14.77
N THR A 596 0.63 17.62 -13.90
CA THR A 596 -0.03 16.34 -14.16
C THR A 596 -1.50 16.53 -14.56
N THR A 597 -2.23 17.41 -13.90
CA THR A 597 -3.64 17.68 -14.19
C THR A 597 -3.89 18.73 -15.27
N GLN A 598 -2.84 19.40 -15.77
CA GLN A 598 -2.95 20.41 -16.81
C GLN A 598 -2.83 19.82 -18.21
N TRP A 599 -2.17 18.67 -18.34
CA TRP A 599 -1.87 18.02 -19.61
C TRP A 599 -2.48 16.62 -19.69
N GLY A 600 -3.37 16.40 -20.67
CA GLY A 600 -3.78 15.09 -21.14
C GLY A 600 -2.70 14.47 -22.04
N VAL A 601 -2.70 13.16 -22.16
CA VAL A 601 -1.77 12.42 -23.01
C VAL A 601 -2.51 11.32 -23.76
N PHE A 602 -2.49 11.40 -25.10
CA PHE A 602 -2.82 10.28 -25.95
C PHE A 602 -1.56 9.71 -26.60
N ALA A 603 -1.35 8.40 -26.53
CA ALA A 603 -0.32 7.73 -27.30
C ALA A 603 -0.94 7.12 -28.56
N LEU A 604 -0.44 7.54 -29.71
CA LEU A 604 -0.83 6.99 -31.01
C LEU A 604 0.31 6.16 -31.56
N ALA A 605 0.12 4.85 -31.66
CA ALA A 605 1.19 3.91 -31.98
C ALA A 605 0.78 2.90 -33.06
N GLY A 606 1.72 2.52 -33.91
CA GLY A 606 1.56 1.55 -34.97
C GLY A 606 2.07 2.05 -36.34
N PRO A 607 2.24 1.15 -37.32
CA PRO A 607 2.75 1.49 -38.64
C PRO A 607 2.00 2.62 -39.35
N LYS A 608 0.69 2.76 -39.09
CA LYS A 608 -0.18 3.78 -39.69
C LYS A 608 -0.35 5.04 -38.82
N ALA A 609 0.32 5.15 -37.67
CA ALA A 609 0.21 6.31 -36.79
C ALA A 609 0.53 7.62 -37.50
N ARG A 610 1.55 7.62 -38.36
CA ARG A 610 1.92 8.78 -39.18
C ARG A 610 0.82 9.20 -40.14
N ASP A 611 0.09 8.26 -40.71
CA ASP A 611 -0.96 8.55 -41.70
C ASP A 611 -2.14 9.23 -41.01
N VAL A 612 -2.53 8.75 -39.84
CA VAL A 612 -3.58 9.39 -39.01
C VAL A 612 -3.20 10.84 -38.66
N LEU A 613 -1.99 11.07 -38.17
CA LEU A 613 -1.55 12.42 -37.80
C LEU A 613 -1.42 13.36 -38.99
N ARG A 614 -0.99 12.83 -40.16
CA ARG A 614 -0.87 13.62 -41.40
C ARG A 614 -2.23 14.16 -41.86
N ASP A 615 -3.30 13.45 -41.59
CA ASP A 615 -4.66 13.86 -41.99
C ASP A 615 -5.21 15.04 -41.15
N VAL A 616 -4.62 15.30 -39.99
CA VAL A 616 -5.12 16.29 -39.02
C VAL A 616 -4.10 17.35 -38.63
N ILE A 617 -2.85 17.20 -39.03
CA ILE A 617 -1.81 18.16 -38.69
C ILE A 617 -1.99 19.47 -39.50
N ASN A 618 -1.95 20.60 -38.81
CA ASN A 618 -1.95 21.93 -39.41
C ASN A 618 -0.48 22.36 -39.68
N ASP A 619 0.05 21.93 -40.81
CA ASP A 619 1.43 22.26 -41.27
C ASP A 619 1.35 22.62 -42.75
N PRO A 620 2.11 23.65 -43.23
CA PRO A 620 2.13 24.01 -44.66
C PRO A 620 2.50 22.87 -45.60
N ASP A 621 3.21 21.85 -45.10
CA ASP A 621 3.56 20.63 -45.83
C ASP A 621 3.28 19.40 -44.99
N PRO A 622 1.99 18.99 -44.87
CA PRO A 622 1.58 17.82 -44.06
C PRO A 622 2.27 16.52 -44.52
N ALA A 623 2.60 16.39 -45.79
CA ALA A 623 3.21 15.20 -46.36
C ALA A 623 4.59 14.88 -45.73
N THR A 624 5.36 15.89 -45.39
CA THR A 624 6.70 15.74 -44.84
C THR A 624 6.85 16.16 -43.38
N ALA A 625 5.82 16.82 -42.79
CA ALA A 625 5.82 17.35 -41.43
C ALA A 625 6.31 16.34 -40.38
N LEU A 626 5.85 15.10 -40.51
CA LEU A 626 6.12 14.00 -39.62
C LEU A 626 7.17 13.01 -40.15
N SER A 627 7.90 13.37 -41.21
CA SER A 627 9.00 12.55 -41.76
C SER A 627 10.11 12.34 -40.76
N ASN A 628 10.91 11.28 -40.92
CA ASN A 628 12.07 11.00 -40.06
C ASN A 628 13.10 12.16 -40.10
N LYS A 629 13.16 12.92 -41.15
CA LYS A 629 14.05 14.08 -41.29
C LYS A 629 13.55 15.27 -40.49
N ARG A 630 12.26 15.61 -40.61
CA ARG A 630 11.67 16.77 -39.92
C ARG A 630 11.32 16.52 -38.49
N PHE A 631 10.93 15.29 -38.15
CA PHE A 631 10.55 14.83 -36.81
C PHE A 631 11.30 13.52 -36.50
N PRO A 632 12.60 13.56 -36.18
CA PRO A 632 13.39 12.35 -35.92
C PRO A 632 12.96 11.64 -34.65
N TRP A 633 13.25 10.33 -34.54
CA TRP A 633 13.02 9.54 -33.32
C TRP A 633 13.73 10.17 -32.10
N LEU A 634 13.13 10.05 -30.93
CA LEU A 634 13.57 10.69 -29.68
C LEU A 634 13.66 12.24 -29.81
N SER A 635 12.66 12.84 -30.41
CA SER A 635 12.50 14.28 -30.43
C SER A 635 11.10 14.71 -29.97
N ALA A 636 11.03 15.95 -29.51
CA ALA A 636 9.81 16.59 -29.09
C ALA A 636 9.60 17.88 -29.89
N ARG A 637 8.37 18.14 -30.29
CA ARG A 637 8.00 19.36 -31.05
C ARG A 637 6.58 19.78 -30.69
N GLN A 638 6.37 21.08 -30.66
CA GLN A 638 5.02 21.62 -30.65
C GLN A 638 4.44 21.54 -32.07
N ILE A 639 3.27 21.00 -32.21
CA ILE A 639 2.50 20.89 -33.44
C ILE A 639 1.06 21.27 -33.17
N GLU A 640 0.29 21.53 -34.21
CA GLU A 640 -1.16 21.75 -34.15
C GLU A 640 -1.88 20.59 -34.83
N LEU A 641 -2.84 19.93 -34.09
CA LEU A 641 -3.72 18.92 -34.66
C LEU A 641 -5.13 19.52 -34.71
N GLY A 642 -5.59 19.84 -35.90
CA GLY A 642 -6.77 20.70 -36.05
C GLY A 642 -6.57 22.03 -35.30
N MET A 643 -7.41 22.31 -34.30
CA MET A 643 -7.32 23.49 -33.43
C MET A 643 -6.59 23.22 -32.10
N CYS A 644 -6.13 22.00 -31.86
CA CYS A 644 -5.47 21.64 -30.60
C CYS A 644 -3.96 21.81 -30.67
N PRO A 645 -3.34 22.64 -29.84
CA PRO A 645 -1.87 22.69 -29.70
C PRO A 645 -1.42 21.43 -28.95
N VAL A 646 -0.40 20.77 -29.44
CA VAL A 646 0.11 19.51 -28.92
C VAL A 646 1.62 19.55 -28.79
N ASN A 647 2.14 19.25 -27.62
CA ASN A 647 3.55 18.92 -27.44
C ASN A 647 3.72 17.44 -27.81
N ALA A 648 4.09 17.16 -29.03
CA ALA A 648 4.25 15.81 -29.54
C ALA A 648 5.66 15.28 -29.23
N ILE A 649 5.72 14.13 -28.61
CA ILE A 649 6.97 13.41 -28.28
C ILE A 649 7.02 12.16 -29.14
N ARG A 650 8.05 12.03 -30.00
CA ARG A 650 8.19 10.88 -30.87
C ARG A 650 8.85 9.71 -30.14
N VAL A 651 8.02 8.96 -29.46
CA VAL A 651 8.35 7.74 -28.71
C VAL A 651 7.13 6.83 -28.71
N ALA A 652 7.31 5.54 -28.52
CA ALA A 652 6.24 4.60 -28.26
C ALA A 652 6.76 3.50 -27.34
N TYR A 653 5.99 3.17 -26.34
CA TYR A 653 6.27 2.10 -25.36
C TYR A 653 6.26 0.72 -26.03
N THR A 654 5.43 0.55 -27.04
CA THR A 654 5.25 -0.72 -27.78
C THR A 654 6.42 -1.03 -28.72
N GLY A 655 7.35 -0.09 -28.91
CA GLY A 655 8.42 -0.22 -29.90
C GLY A 655 8.02 0.04 -31.34
N GLU A 656 6.75 0.32 -31.60
CA GLU A 656 6.22 0.67 -32.91
C GLU A 656 6.47 2.17 -33.23
N LEU A 657 6.21 2.56 -34.49
CA LEU A 657 6.16 3.96 -34.83
C LEU A 657 5.06 4.66 -34.02
N GLY A 658 5.39 5.71 -33.29
CA GLY A 658 4.38 6.36 -32.46
C GLY A 658 4.77 7.73 -31.97
N TRP A 659 3.77 8.42 -31.41
CA TRP A 659 3.89 9.71 -30.73
C TRP A 659 3.02 9.72 -29.47
N GLU A 660 3.55 10.26 -28.40
CA GLU A 660 2.78 10.75 -27.28
C GLU A 660 2.36 12.19 -27.59
N LEU A 661 1.06 12.44 -27.50
CA LEU A 661 0.40 13.68 -27.83
C LEU A 661 -0.02 14.37 -26.53
N HIS A 662 0.88 15.16 -25.94
CA HIS A 662 0.61 15.93 -24.73
C HIS A 662 -0.14 17.20 -25.10
N HIS A 663 -1.35 17.37 -24.60
CA HIS A 663 -2.28 18.43 -24.97
C HIS A 663 -2.92 19.08 -23.74
N PRO A 664 -3.39 20.33 -23.82
CA PRO A 664 -4.16 20.94 -22.74
C PRO A 664 -5.36 20.06 -22.35
N MET A 665 -5.53 19.82 -21.04
CA MET A 665 -6.54 18.88 -20.53
C MET A 665 -7.95 19.21 -21.01
N GLU A 666 -8.29 20.52 -21.06
CA GLU A 666 -9.59 21.01 -21.54
C GLU A 666 -9.87 20.73 -23.02
N MET A 667 -8.84 20.45 -23.81
CA MET A 667 -8.97 20.12 -25.24
C MET A 667 -9.00 18.63 -25.52
N GLN A 668 -8.94 17.77 -24.51
CA GLN A 668 -8.85 16.33 -24.66
C GLN A 668 -10.02 15.74 -25.46
N ASN A 669 -11.23 16.18 -25.15
CA ASN A 669 -12.43 15.71 -25.88
C ASN A 669 -12.39 16.07 -27.35
N TYR A 670 -11.97 17.30 -27.67
CA TYR A 670 -11.82 17.72 -29.06
C TYR A 670 -10.77 16.87 -29.80
N LEU A 671 -9.63 16.67 -29.18
CA LEU A 671 -8.54 15.87 -29.77
C LEU A 671 -8.93 14.40 -29.92
N PHE A 672 -9.66 13.83 -28.96
CA PHE A 672 -10.17 12.47 -29.05
C PHE A 672 -11.08 12.28 -30.25
N ASP A 673 -12.10 13.15 -30.41
CA ASP A 673 -13.07 13.10 -31.52
C ASP A 673 -12.36 13.31 -32.88
N LEU A 674 -11.38 14.20 -32.94
CA LEU A 674 -10.61 14.46 -34.14
C LEU A 674 -9.78 13.24 -34.57
N LEU A 675 -9.05 12.63 -33.61
CA LEU A 675 -8.22 11.45 -33.87
C LEU A 675 -9.07 10.21 -34.20
N GLU A 676 -10.18 10.02 -33.51
CA GLU A 676 -11.10 8.92 -33.78
C GLU A 676 -11.66 9.02 -35.21
N LYS A 677 -12.13 10.19 -35.61
CA LYS A 677 -12.63 10.46 -36.96
C LYS A 677 -11.56 10.24 -38.03
N ALA A 678 -10.37 10.75 -37.82
CA ALA A 678 -9.27 10.60 -38.78
C ALA A 678 -8.75 9.15 -38.82
N GLY A 679 -8.68 8.50 -37.67
CA GLY A 679 -8.19 7.12 -37.53
C GLY A 679 -9.10 6.08 -38.15
N ALA A 680 -10.42 6.34 -38.22
CA ALA A 680 -11.41 5.38 -38.73
C ALA A 680 -11.04 4.82 -40.10
N LYS A 681 -10.64 5.68 -41.07
CA LYS A 681 -10.22 5.26 -42.40
C LYS A 681 -8.90 4.47 -42.45
N HIS A 682 -8.12 4.52 -41.40
CA HIS A 682 -6.87 3.77 -41.24
C HIS A 682 -7.08 2.49 -40.42
N GLY A 683 -8.31 2.24 -39.95
CA GLY A 683 -8.63 1.11 -39.08
C GLY A 683 -8.10 1.24 -37.67
N MET A 684 -8.00 2.46 -37.15
CA MET A 684 -7.53 2.73 -35.79
C MET A 684 -8.45 2.06 -34.78
N LYS A 685 -7.84 1.45 -33.77
CA LYS A 685 -8.53 0.91 -32.59
C LYS A 685 -8.22 1.76 -31.37
N LEU A 686 -9.19 1.87 -30.46
CA LEU A 686 -8.91 2.28 -29.08
C LEU A 686 -8.29 1.08 -28.35
N VAL A 687 -7.31 1.36 -27.48
CA VAL A 687 -6.46 0.33 -26.86
C VAL A 687 -6.20 0.67 -25.40
#